data_24327e4575fe621d3a305355e1c68b4e
#
_entry.id   24327e4575fe621d3a305355e1c68b4e
#
_cell.length_a   1.000
_cell.length_b   1.000
_cell.length_c   1.000
_cell.angle_alpha   90.00
_cell.angle_beta   90.00
_cell.angle_gamma   90.00
#
_symmetry.space_group_name_H-M   'P 1'
#
loop_
_entity.id
_entity.type
_entity.pdbx_description
1 polymer ?
#
loop_
_entity_poly.entity_id
_entity_poly.type
_entity_poly.pdbx_seq_one_letter_code
_entity_poly.pdbx_strand_id
1 'polypeptide(L)'
;MANLYADIILPLALRPLSFAIGDSLAEVVEVGCGVEVPLGSGKVYTGIVSRIHTTRPPYKNIKEILSVVRTEPLASPEQLALWRWIADYYMCTEGEVMRAALPSLLKPNAESHELFEEEVFSLGSEQMLSLGEGVRSEEALGEALEALLPRRKAQYKAMMEFCDKVGTDRVFSGAELPRRQMEASLAVIHKLVEGGLLQTTSRERSTAEIAAELIGHTTLSEAQTVALDSTAQNFTRHQTVLLHGVTGSGKTELYISLAANTLAEGRSVLYLVPELALTEQLVERLRRAFGDGLTVYTSRLTARARTETYIRLSRSRGGQIVVGTRSAILLPLNNLGLVIVDEEHDASFKQEDPAPRFSARDTAVWIAHNLGAKTILGSATPSIESFYNAYTGKYGYVRLDERYGSGEMPQVMISDTLRSAKRGERKGHINKELADEIRAALAEGRQVMLFQNRRGFAPYIECPDCGWSGRCPSCGVTLTYYKKGEKLRCNLCGHSEPAPHKCPSCKVAEPQPQGFGTEKVEEAVAEMFPTARVARLDGDVAQSAARMRAVISSFENGQTDILVGTQLITKGFDFEGVSVVGVLNADNLLCRPDFRAEERTFQTLVQITGRAGRKDNCGRTIIQTSQPDNNTIIQAARGDYYAMVRNQLRDREAFGYPPFARIITITLRHTSAEMVTFGARKLARRLKELIGPEAVTDAHPPAVSKVGDVFILEIMVRIERGVSPSEVKALIAEAITEFGRDKVVRRISTTINVDPN
;
A
#
# COMPACT_ATOMS: atom_id res chain seq x y z
N MET A 1 -40.44 4.28 -31.90
CA MET A 1 -39.84 4.36 -30.53
C MET A 1 -38.67 5.34 -30.59
N ALA A 2 -38.36 6.07 -29.53
CA ALA A 2 -37.19 6.96 -29.55
C ALA A 2 -35.93 6.11 -29.71
N ASN A 3 -35.00 6.50 -30.60
CA ASN A 3 -33.74 5.80 -30.78
C ASN A 3 -32.93 5.85 -29.47
N LEU A 4 -32.65 4.68 -28.89
CA LEU A 4 -31.82 4.53 -27.67
C LEU A 4 -30.36 4.35 -28.06
N TYR A 5 -29.47 4.96 -27.27
CA TYR A 5 -28.03 4.86 -27.43
C TYR A 5 -27.40 4.50 -26.08
N ALA A 6 -26.28 3.78 -26.13
CA ALA A 6 -25.50 3.46 -24.96
C ALA A 6 -24.04 3.95 -25.12
N ASP A 7 -23.53 4.59 -24.09
CA ASP A 7 -22.10 4.85 -23.97
C ASP A 7 -21.43 3.63 -23.36
N ILE A 8 -20.42 3.09 -24.05
CA ILE A 8 -19.76 1.83 -23.70
C ILE A 8 -18.29 2.07 -23.40
N ILE A 9 -17.86 1.61 -22.21
CA ILE A 9 -16.46 1.59 -21.80
C ILE A 9 -15.82 0.34 -22.42
N LEU A 10 -14.78 0.54 -23.22
CA LEU A 10 -14.00 -0.52 -23.84
C LEU A 10 -12.68 -0.75 -23.10
N PRO A 11 -12.07 -1.96 -23.13
CA PRO A 11 -10.79 -2.25 -22.46
C PRO A 11 -9.58 -1.65 -23.20
N LEU A 12 -9.74 -0.44 -23.68
CA LEU A 12 -8.76 0.30 -24.47
C LEU A 12 -8.50 1.66 -23.81
N ALA A 13 -7.39 2.29 -24.15
CA ALA A 13 -7.09 3.65 -23.71
C ALA A 13 -7.93 4.69 -24.51
N LEU A 14 -9.24 4.54 -24.43
CA LEU A 14 -10.25 5.36 -25.10
C LEU A 14 -11.30 5.84 -24.10
N ARG A 15 -11.91 6.98 -24.38
CA ARG A 15 -13.15 7.42 -23.71
C ARG A 15 -14.31 6.51 -24.13
N PRO A 16 -15.41 6.44 -23.36
CA PRO A 16 -16.59 5.68 -23.74
C PRO A 16 -17.06 6.09 -25.14
N LEU A 17 -17.48 5.10 -25.93
CA LEU A 17 -17.99 5.30 -27.27
C LEU A 17 -19.49 5.00 -27.30
N SER A 18 -20.25 5.79 -28.05
CA SER A 18 -21.71 5.64 -28.14
C SER A 18 -22.11 4.73 -29.30
N PHE A 19 -22.99 3.78 -29.00
CA PHE A 19 -23.57 2.82 -29.95
C PHE A 19 -25.08 2.88 -29.89
N ALA A 20 -25.77 2.51 -30.96
CA ALA A 20 -27.23 2.38 -30.96
C ALA A 20 -27.66 1.07 -30.32
N ILE A 21 -28.79 1.09 -29.63
CA ILE A 21 -29.43 -0.10 -29.08
C ILE A 21 -30.55 -0.51 -30.06
N GLY A 22 -30.44 -1.70 -30.67
CA GLY A 22 -31.47 -2.26 -31.51
C GLY A 22 -32.75 -2.58 -30.73
N ASP A 23 -33.92 -2.54 -31.39
CA ASP A 23 -35.21 -2.78 -30.73
C ASP A 23 -35.28 -4.12 -29.99
N SER A 24 -34.60 -5.14 -30.50
CA SER A 24 -34.53 -6.48 -29.85
C SER A 24 -33.72 -6.52 -28.55
N LEU A 25 -32.87 -5.54 -28.33
CA LEU A 25 -31.97 -5.47 -27.16
C LEU A 25 -32.42 -4.38 -26.16
N ALA A 26 -33.41 -3.56 -26.51
CA ALA A 26 -33.83 -2.41 -25.71
C ALA A 26 -34.32 -2.76 -24.31
N GLU A 27 -34.90 -3.93 -24.09
CA GLU A 27 -35.38 -4.39 -22.80
C GLU A 27 -34.34 -5.16 -21.98
N VAL A 28 -33.20 -5.53 -22.59
CA VAL A 28 -32.16 -6.39 -21.98
C VAL A 28 -30.91 -5.61 -21.63
N VAL A 29 -30.62 -4.52 -22.36
CA VAL A 29 -29.43 -3.70 -22.13
C VAL A 29 -29.67 -2.77 -20.95
N GLU A 30 -28.90 -2.99 -19.88
CA GLU A 30 -28.91 -2.18 -18.66
C GLU A 30 -27.52 -1.57 -18.40
N VAL A 31 -27.48 -0.52 -17.57
CA VAL A 31 -26.22 0.09 -17.12
C VAL A 31 -25.43 -0.95 -16.28
N GLY A 32 -24.16 -1.10 -16.60
CA GLY A 32 -23.28 -2.08 -15.97
C GLY A 32 -23.20 -3.44 -16.67
N CYS A 33 -24.11 -3.73 -17.64
CA CYS A 33 -24.08 -4.97 -18.42
C CYS A 33 -22.89 -5.05 -19.37
N GLY A 34 -22.45 -6.29 -19.64
CA GLY A 34 -21.46 -6.59 -20.65
C GLY A 34 -22.07 -6.74 -22.05
N VAL A 35 -21.59 -5.98 -23.03
CA VAL A 35 -22.11 -6.00 -24.41
C VAL A 35 -20.98 -6.12 -25.44
N GLU A 36 -21.28 -6.75 -26.56
CA GLU A 36 -20.37 -6.79 -27.71
C GLU A 36 -20.67 -5.69 -28.71
N VAL A 37 -19.60 -5.02 -29.14
CA VAL A 37 -19.69 -3.90 -30.09
C VAL A 37 -18.62 -3.99 -31.18
N PRO A 38 -18.94 -3.56 -32.41
CA PRO A 38 -17.98 -3.57 -33.51
C PRO A 38 -17.12 -2.29 -33.49
N LEU A 39 -15.77 -2.46 -33.48
CA LEU A 39 -14.83 -1.35 -33.52
C LEU A 39 -13.90 -1.46 -34.74
N GLY A 40 -13.77 -0.37 -35.50
CA GLY A 40 -12.95 -0.34 -36.71
C GLY A 40 -13.52 -1.23 -37.82
N SER A 41 -12.65 -1.83 -38.66
CA SER A 41 -13.01 -2.77 -39.72
C SER A 41 -12.90 -4.20 -39.25
N GLY A 42 -14.02 -4.79 -38.78
CA GLY A 42 -14.14 -6.23 -38.50
C GLY A 42 -13.68 -6.73 -37.13
N LYS A 43 -13.31 -5.88 -36.19
CA LYS A 43 -13.01 -6.28 -34.81
C LYS A 43 -14.23 -6.09 -33.91
N VAL A 44 -14.54 -7.11 -33.13
CA VAL A 44 -15.56 -7.04 -32.09
C VAL A 44 -14.87 -6.94 -30.72
N TYR A 45 -15.39 -6.06 -29.87
CA TYR A 45 -14.93 -5.88 -28.50
C TYR A 45 -16.11 -6.03 -27.55
N THR A 46 -15.86 -6.63 -26.42
CA THR A 46 -16.79 -6.59 -25.31
C THR A 46 -16.49 -5.37 -24.45
N GLY A 47 -17.53 -4.65 -24.04
CA GLY A 47 -17.43 -3.48 -23.17
C GLY A 47 -18.51 -3.48 -22.13
N ILE A 48 -18.48 -2.48 -21.24
CA ILE A 48 -19.50 -2.28 -20.19
C ILE A 48 -20.32 -1.05 -20.53
N VAL A 49 -21.65 -1.17 -20.44
CA VAL A 49 -22.58 -0.05 -20.59
C VAL A 49 -22.44 0.91 -19.43
N SER A 50 -21.98 2.13 -19.70
CA SER A 50 -21.80 3.16 -18.65
C SER A 50 -22.98 4.12 -18.55
N ARG A 51 -23.74 4.31 -19.61
CA ARG A 51 -24.92 5.19 -19.66
C ARG A 51 -25.82 4.82 -20.83
N ILE A 52 -27.13 4.93 -20.63
CA ILE A 52 -28.15 4.85 -21.68
C ILE A 52 -28.80 6.22 -21.84
N HIS A 53 -29.00 6.67 -23.09
CA HIS A 53 -29.53 7.99 -23.40
C HIS A 53 -30.23 8.05 -24.77
N THR A 54 -31.02 9.09 -25.00
CA THR A 54 -31.75 9.34 -26.26
C THR A 54 -31.08 10.37 -27.15
N THR A 55 -30.03 11.03 -26.68
CA THR A 55 -29.30 12.05 -27.43
C THR A 55 -28.47 11.39 -28.54
N ARG A 56 -28.74 11.76 -29.81
CA ARG A 56 -28.00 11.20 -30.95
C ARG A 56 -26.50 11.61 -30.88
N PRO A 57 -25.58 10.62 -30.91
CA PRO A 57 -24.15 10.90 -30.93
C PRO A 57 -23.72 11.66 -32.20
N PRO A 58 -22.63 12.47 -32.14
CA PRO A 58 -22.18 13.31 -33.25
C PRO A 58 -21.44 12.53 -34.37
N TYR A 59 -21.65 11.24 -34.48
CA TYR A 59 -21.00 10.41 -35.50
C TYR A 59 -21.86 10.30 -36.76
N LYS A 60 -21.21 10.29 -37.96
CA LYS A 60 -21.91 10.10 -39.21
C LYS A 60 -22.59 8.73 -39.30
N ASN A 61 -21.87 7.68 -38.91
CA ASN A 61 -22.36 6.30 -38.87
C ASN A 61 -22.30 5.78 -37.43
N ILE A 62 -23.44 5.58 -36.79
CA ILE A 62 -23.56 5.00 -35.47
C ILE A 62 -23.74 3.50 -35.68
N LYS A 63 -22.82 2.72 -35.09
CA LYS A 63 -22.90 1.26 -35.08
C LYS A 63 -23.81 0.79 -33.95
N GLU A 64 -24.40 -0.39 -34.14
CA GLU A 64 -25.28 -1.01 -33.15
C GLU A 64 -24.52 -1.95 -32.23
N ILE A 65 -25.06 -2.18 -31.01
CA ILE A 65 -24.67 -3.27 -30.12
C ILE A 65 -25.01 -4.58 -30.81
N LEU A 66 -24.09 -5.53 -30.85
CA LEU A 66 -24.28 -6.83 -31.51
C LEU A 66 -25.03 -7.81 -30.60
N SER A 67 -24.63 -7.91 -29.34
CA SER A 67 -25.18 -8.86 -28.38
C SER A 67 -24.96 -8.39 -26.95
N VAL A 68 -25.76 -8.93 -26.02
CA VAL A 68 -25.54 -8.84 -24.57
C VAL A 68 -24.85 -10.11 -24.15
N VAL A 69 -23.59 -10.00 -23.69
CA VAL A 69 -22.76 -11.14 -23.25
C VAL A 69 -23.16 -11.56 -21.83
N ARG A 70 -23.58 -10.58 -21.04
CA ARG A 70 -23.98 -10.80 -19.64
C ARG A 70 -25.05 -9.80 -19.24
N THR A 71 -26.18 -10.33 -18.83
CA THR A 71 -27.32 -9.55 -18.34
C THR A 71 -27.11 -9.02 -16.92
N GLU A 72 -26.43 -9.80 -16.04
CA GLU A 72 -26.07 -9.33 -14.73
C GLU A 72 -25.04 -8.20 -14.81
N PRO A 73 -25.26 -7.04 -14.18
CA PRO A 73 -24.32 -5.94 -14.17
C PRO A 73 -22.96 -6.36 -13.57
N LEU A 74 -21.87 -6.13 -14.32
CA LEU A 74 -20.51 -6.32 -13.86
C LEU A 74 -19.99 -5.15 -13.03
N ALA A 75 -20.62 -3.99 -13.15
CA ALA A 75 -20.30 -2.79 -12.37
C ALA A 75 -21.59 -2.07 -11.96
N SER A 76 -21.68 -1.70 -10.67
CA SER A 76 -22.79 -0.89 -10.18
C SER A 76 -22.67 0.57 -10.64
N PRO A 77 -23.75 1.36 -10.57
CA PRO A 77 -23.70 2.80 -10.84
C PRO A 77 -22.64 3.54 -10.01
N GLU A 78 -22.46 3.15 -8.75
CA GLU A 78 -21.46 3.72 -7.83
C GLU A 78 -20.03 3.40 -8.30
N GLN A 79 -19.79 2.18 -8.77
CA GLN A 79 -18.50 1.81 -9.34
C GLN A 79 -18.20 2.58 -10.64
N LEU A 80 -19.20 2.73 -11.51
CA LEU A 80 -19.05 3.51 -12.74
C LEU A 80 -18.77 4.99 -12.41
N ALA A 81 -19.41 5.55 -11.39
CA ALA A 81 -19.12 6.90 -10.89
C ALA A 81 -17.68 7.01 -10.37
N LEU A 82 -17.23 6.01 -9.62
CA LEU A 82 -15.85 5.93 -9.13
C LEU A 82 -14.84 5.83 -10.29
N TRP A 83 -15.10 4.99 -11.30
CA TRP A 83 -14.21 4.84 -12.45
C TRP A 83 -14.09 6.12 -13.25
N ARG A 84 -15.21 6.83 -13.46
CA ARG A 84 -15.22 8.15 -14.10
C ARG A 84 -14.41 9.16 -13.31
N TRP A 85 -14.62 9.23 -11.98
CA TRP A 85 -13.84 10.14 -11.15
C TRP A 85 -12.33 9.83 -11.20
N ILE A 86 -11.93 8.55 -11.12
CA ILE A 86 -10.52 8.16 -11.26
C ILE A 86 -9.97 8.59 -12.61
N ALA A 87 -10.73 8.38 -13.69
CA ALA A 87 -10.31 8.77 -15.04
C ALA A 87 -10.09 10.28 -15.16
N ASP A 88 -11.04 11.08 -14.67
CA ASP A 88 -11.00 12.54 -14.72
C ASP A 88 -9.92 13.10 -13.78
N TYR A 89 -9.83 12.56 -12.55
CA TYR A 89 -8.88 13.07 -11.56
C TYR A 89 -7.44 12.76 -11.96
N TYR A 90 -7.15 11.54 -12.38
CA TYR A 90 -5.79 11.10 -12.73
C TYR A 90 -5.45 11.22 -14.21
N MET A 91 -6.30 11.88 -14.99
CA MET A 91 -6.11 12.14 -16.42
C MET A 91 -5.79 10.87 -17.23
N CYS A 92 -6.58 9.83 -17.03
CA CYS A 92 -6.55 8.59 -17.79
C CYS A 92 -7.92 8.31 -18.42
N THR A 93 -8.12 7.16 -19.01
CA THR A 93 -9.39 6.78 -19.63
C THR A 93 -10.19 5.83 -18.73
N GLU A 94 -11.52 5.86 -18.83
CA GLU A 94 -12.39 4.90 -18.13
C GLU A 94 -12.07 3.45 -18.53
N GLY A 95 -11.63 3.20 -19.76
CA GLY A 95 -11.19 1.88 -20.21
C GLY A 95 -9.92 1.37 -19.49
N GLU A 96 -8.98 2.26 -19.15
CA GLU A 96 -7.82 1.92 -18.32
C GLU A 96 -8.23 1.61 -16.90
N VAL A 97 -9.19 2.35 -16.33
CA VAL A 97 -9.73 2.09 -14.99
C VAL A 97 -10.46 0.77 -14.95
N MET A 98 -11.34 0.49 -15.92
CA MET A 98 -12.04 -0.80 -16.06
C MET A 98 -11.04 -1.98 -16.10
N ARG A 99 -9.96 -1.86 -16.87
CA ARG A 99 -8.90 -2.87 -16.94
C ARG A 99 -8.20 -3.12 -15.60
N ALA A 100 -8.08 -2.11 -14.77
CA ALA A 100 -7.51 -2.24 -13.42
C ALA A 100 -8.51 -2.82 -12.42
N ALA A 101 -9.80 -2.48 -12.56
CA ALA A 101 -10.86 -2.88 -11.65
C ALA A 101 -11.31 -4.34 -11.87
N LEU A 102 -11.48 -4.75 -13.13
CA LEU A 102 -11.95 -6.10 -13.43
C LEU A 102 -10.84 -7.15 -13.32
N PRO A 103 -11.12 -8.29 -12.67
CA PRO A 103 -10.27 -9.49 -12.74
C PRO A 103 -10.04 -9.96 -14.19
N SER A 104 -8.91 -10.62 -14.43
CA SER A 104 -8.51 -11.01 -15.79
C SER A 104 -9.53 -11.88 -16.54
N LEU A 105 -10.25 -12.76 -15.84
CA LEU A 105 -11.24 -13.64 -16.44
C LEU A 105 -12.60 -12.96 -16.72
N LEU A 106 -12.85 -11.78 -16.12
CA LEU A 106 -14.00 -10.94 -16.43
C LEU A 106 -13.69 -9.86 -17.48
N LYS A 107 -12.41 -9.76 -17.87
CA LYS A 107 -12.04 -8.79 -18.90
C LYS A 107 -12.59 -9.24 -20.26
N PRO A 108 -13.12 -8.30 -21.04
CA PRO A 108 -13.55 -8.56 -22.40
C PRO A 108 -12.44 -9.25 -23.20
N ASN A 109 -12.79 -10.26 -24.00
CA ASN A 109 -11.90 -11.14 -24.78
C ASN A 109 -11.18 -12.28 -24.01
N ALA A 110 -11.58 -12.61 -22.79
CA ALA A 110 -11.14 -13.87 -22.18
C ALA A 110 -11.96 -15.03 -22.78
N GLU A 111 -11.29 -16.04 -23.30
CA GLU A 111 -11.86 -17.23 -23.95
C GLU A 111 -12.71 -18.13 -23.03
N SER A 112 -13.05 -17.66 -21.82
CA SER A 112 -13.61 -18.46 -20.74
C SER A 112 -15.04 -18.08 -20.35
N HIS A 113 -15.92 -17.76 -21.32
CA HIS A 113 -17.34 -17.53 -21.01
C HIS A 113 -18.08 -18.78 -20.48
N GLU A 114 -17.54 -19.99 -20.69
CA GLU A 114 -18.15 -21.27 -20.30
C GLU A 114 -17.77 -21.77 -18.89
N LEU A 115 -16.84 -21.09 -18.16
CA LEU A 115 -16.28 -21.61 -16.91
C LEU A 115 -17.03 -21.18 -15.63
N PHE A 116 -18.08 -20.39 -15.72
CA PHE A 116 -18.81 -19.91 -14.54
C PHE A 116 -20.29 -20.33 -14.54
N GLU A 117 -20.56 -21.59 -14.90
CA GLU A 117 -21.81 -22.24 -14.52
C GLU A 117 -21.81 -22.47 -13.00
N GLU A 118 -22.70 -21.77 -12.36
CA GLU A 118 -23.35 -21.93 -11.08
C GLU A 118 -22.85 -23.02 -10.12
N GLU A 119 -21.69 -22.86 -9.52
CA GLU A 119 -21.51 -23.32 -8.16
C GLU A 119 -22.03 -22.20 -7.23
N VAL A 120 -23.15 -22.46 -6.59
CA VAL A 120 -23.77 -21.60 -5.56
C VAL A 120 -22.76 -21.43 -4.44
N PHE A 121 -22.07 -20.29 -4.41
CA PHE A 121 -21.20 -19.93 -3.29
C PHE A 121 -22.10 -19.48 -2.15
N SER A 122 -22.22 -20.32 -1.12
CA SER A 122 -22.88 -19.97 0.12
C SER A 122 -22.11 -18.82 0.80
N LEU A 123 -22.76 -17.69 0.94
CA LEU A 123 -22.26 -16.53 1.69
C LEU A 123 -22.26 -16.88 3.17
N GLY A 124 -21.07 -16.92 3.80
CA GLY A 124 -20.96 -16.87 5.25
C GLY A 124 -21.37 -18.13 6.03
N SER A 125 -21.01 -19.34 5.57
CA SER A 125 -21.20 -20.52 6.39
C SER A 125 -20.03 -20.66 7.39
N GLU A 126 -20.34 -20.59 8.67
CA GLU A 126 -19.42 -20.99 9.73
C GLU A 126 -19.36 -22.51 9.81
N GLN A 127 -18.18 -23.11 9.66
CA GLN A 127 -18.00 -24.53 9.89
C GLN A 127 -18.11 -24.83 11.38
N MET A 128 -19.10 -25.62 11.73
CA MET A 128 -19.29 -26.14 13.08
C MET A 128 -18.74 -27.55 13.12
N LEU A 129 -18.09 -27.90 14.21
CA LEU A 129 -17.58 -29.22 14.50
C LEU A 129 -18.46 -29.88 15.54
N SER A 130 -18.82 -31.14 15.33
CA SER A 130 -19.50 -31.99 16.30
C SER A 130 -18.85 -33.38 16.31
N LEU A 131 -19.09 -34.18 17.33
CA LEU A 131 -18.64 -35.57 17.34
C LEU A 131 -19.24 -36.35 16.16
N GLY A 132 -18.40 -37.16 15.53
CA GLY A 132 -18.82 -38.12 14.55
C GLY A 132 -19.83 -39.15 15.11
N GLU A 133 -20.78 -39.60 14.30
CA GLU A 133 -21.82 -40.52 14.77
C GLU A 133 -21.28 -41.79 15.41
N GLY A 134 -20.12 -42.27 14.95
CA GLY A 134 -19.47 -43.48 15.48
C GLY A 134 -18.80 -43.34 16.83
N VAL A 135 -18.67 -42.11 17.36
CA VAL A 135 -17.94 -41.80 18.62
C VAL A 135 -18.80 -41.02 19.62
N ARG A 136 -20.12 -41.09 19.51
CA ARG A 136 -21.07 -40.39 20.37
C ARG A 136 -21.36 -41.10 21.74
N SER A 137 -20.58 -42.11 22.10
CA SER A 137 -20.63 -42.72 23.44
C SER A 137 -19.27 -42.59 24.15
N GLU A 138 -19.27 -42.58 25.47
CA GLU A 138 -18.05 -42.47 26.28
C GLU A 138 -17.07 -43.61 25.99
N GLU A 139 -17.57 -44.84 25.80
CA GLU A 139 -16.79 -46.01 25.46
C GLU A 139 -16.14 -45.88 24.09
N ALA A 140 -16.92 -45.53 23.06
CA ALA A 140 -16.43 -45.39 21.68
C ALA A 140 -15.44 -44.23 21.53
N LEU A 141 -15.65 -43.13 22.22
CA LEU A 141 -14.72 -42.00 22.21
C LEU A 141 -13.41 -42.38 22.94
N GLY A 142 -13.48 -43.10 24.05
CA GLY A 142 -12.32 -43.61 24.77
C GLY A 142 -11.45 -44.51 23.89
N GLU A 143 -12.05 -45.53 23.26
CA GLU A 143 -11.33 -46.41 22.30
C GLU A 143 -10.69 -45.62 21.15
N ALA A 144 -11.41 -44.67 20.58
CA ALA A 144 -10.89 -43.83 19.49
C ALA A 144 -9.69 -42.97 19.97
N LEU A 145 -9.75 -42.39 21.14
CA LEU A 145 -8.65 -41.60 21.74
C LEU A 145 -7.43 -42.48 22.02
N GLU A 146 -7.61 -43.69 22.57
CA GLU A 146 -6.52 -44.65 22.79
C GLU A 146 -5.87 -45.08 21.48
N ALA A 147 -6.62 -45.26 20.41
CA ALA A 147 -6.10 -45.58 19.07
C ALA A 147 -5.27 -44.44 18.44
N LEU A 148 -5.52 -43.18 18.83
CA LEU A 148 -4.73 -42.03 18.36
C LEU A 148 -3.40 -41.85 19.09
N LEU A 149 -3.34 -42.19 20.37
CA LEU A 149 -2.19 -41.95 21.29
C LEU A 149 -0.83 -42.45 20.74
N PRO A 150 -0.68 -43.67 20.17
CA PRO A 150 0.64 -44.20 19.83
C PRO A 150 1.31 -43.51 18.64
N ARG A 151 0.55 -43.00 17.68
CA ARG A 151 1.08 -42.55 16.35
C ARG A 151 0.57 -41.20 15.86
N ARG A 152 -0.50 -40.64 16.47
CA ARG A 152 -1.22 -39.47 15.96
C ARG A 152 -1.43 -38.40 17.04
N LYS A 153 -0.37 -38.02 17.74
CA LYS A 153 -0.40 -37.10 18.92
C LYS A 153 -1.10 -35.75 18.61
N ALA A 154 -0.95 -35.20 17.39
CA ALA A 154 -1.61 -33.95 17.00
C ALA A 154 -3.14 -34.10 16.91
N GLN A 155 -3.63 -35.23 16.37
CA GLN A 155 -5.07 -35.55 16.29
C GLN A 155 -5.64 -35.81 17.69
N TYR A 156 -4.92 -36.55 18.54
CA TYR A 156 -5.30 -36.77 19.94
C TYR A 156 -5.45 -35.43 20.70
N LYS A 157 -4.45 -34.54 20.59
CA LYS A 157 -4.50 -33.22 21.22
C LYS A 157 -5.69 -32.38 20.71
N ALA A 158 -5.99 -32.41 19.44
CA ALA A 158 -7.13 -31.71 18.85
C ALA A 158 -8.48 -32.28 19.33
N MET A 159 -8.60 -33.59 19.47
CA MET A 159 -9.82 -34.20 20.04
C MET A 159 -10.02 -33.83 21.50
N MET A 160 -8.94 -33.87 22.32
CA MET A 160 -9.00 -33.43 23.70
C MET A 160 -9.38 -31.96 23.84
N GLU A 161 -8.80 -31.10 23.00
CA GLU A 161 -9.16 -29.68 22.91
C GLU A 161 -10.64 -29.49 22.58
N PHE A 162 -11.17 -30.25 21.63
CA PHE A 162 -12.59 -30.24 21.25
C PHE A 162 -13.46 -30.64 22.44
N CYS A 163 -13.17 -31.74 23.12
CA CYS A 163 -13.94 -32.23 24.26
C CYS A 163 -13.92 -31.25 25.45
N ASP A 164 -12.77 -30.64 25.70
CA ASP A 164 -12.62 -29.64 26.77
C ASP A 164 -13.44 -28.38 26.51
N LYS A 165 -13.37 -27.85 25.27
CA LYS A 165 -14.10 -26.63 24.86
C LYS A 165 -15.62 -26.83 24.78
N VAL A 166 -16.09 -28.00 24.38
CA VAL A 166 -17.53 -28.34 24.34
C VAL A 166 -18.07 -28.64 25.73
N GLY A 167 -17.20 -29.19 26.61
CA GLY A 167 -17.57 -29.67 27.92
C GLY A 167 -17.98 -31.14 27.91
N THR A 168 -17.47 -31.92 28.87
CA THR A 168 -17.68 -33.38 29.01
C THR A 168 -19.14 -33.79 29.06
N ASP A 169 -19.99 -32.96 29.70
CA ASP A 169 -21.44 -33.24 29.85
C ASP A 169 -22.23 -32.97 28.54
N ARG A 170 -21.69 -32.19 27.62
CA ARG A 170 -22.38 -31.74 26.42
C ARG A 170 -21.87 -32.38 25.13
N VAL A 171 -20.67 -32.97 25.17
CA VAL A 171 -20.02 -33.50 23.98
C VAL A 171 -20.81 -34.63 23.31
N PHE A 172 -21.49 -35.46 24.11
CA PHE A 172 -22.30 -36.57 23.62
C PHE A 172 -23.73 -36.17 23.20
N SER A 173 -24.17 -34.97 23.55
CA SER A 173 -25.49 -34.45 23.16
C SER A 173 -25.54 -33.88 21.73
N GLY A 174 -24.45 -34.01 20.96
CA GLY A 174 -24.35 -33.43 19.64
C GLY A 174 -24.10 -31.92 19.63
N ALA A 175 -23.54 -31.39 20.73
CA ALA A 175 -23.16 -29.99 20.81
C ALA A 175 -22.12 -29.63 19.75
N GLU A 176 -22.33 -28.48 19.12
CA GLU A 176 -21.46 -27.97 18.05
C GLU A 176 -20.50 -26.93 18.59
N LEU A 177 -19.23 -27.01 18.14
CA LEU A 177 -18.20 -26.01 18.41
C LEU A 177 -17.80 -25.31 17.11
N PRO A 178 -17.81 -23.96 17.05
CA PRO A 178 -17.26 -23.24 15.91
C PRO A 178 -15.80 -23.63 15.67
N ARG A 179 -15.48 -24.01 14.44
CA ARG A 179 -14.13 -24.42 14.06
C ARG A 179 -13.06 -23.39 14.40
N ARG A 180 -13.39 -22.09 14.35
CA ARG A 180 -12.49 -20.97 14.71
C ARG A 180 -12.01 -21.01 16.18
N GLN A 181 -12.74 -21.68 17.06
CA GLN A 181 -12.37 -21.82 18.45
C GLN A 181 -11.32 -22.92 18.67
N MET A 182 -11.02 -23.73 17.66
CA MET A 182 -9.97 -24.76 17.72
C MET A 182 -8.60 -24.17 17.40
N GLU A 183 -7.60 -24.45 18.23
CA GLU A 183 -6.19 -24.10 17.99
C GLU A 183 -5.53 -25.05 16.98
N ALA A 184 -6.11 -26.24 16.82
CA ALA A 184 -5.62 -27.25 15.91
C ALA A 184 -5.64 -26.78 14.44
N SER A 185 -4.58 -27.13 13.68
CA SER A 185 -4.46 -26.76 12.27
C SER A 185 -5.54 -27.44 11.41
N LEU A 186 -5.90 -26.77 10.29
CA LEU A 186 -6.85 -27.26 9.28
C LEU A 186 -6.59 -28.71 8.84
N ALA A 187 -5.33 -29.04 8.59
CA ALA A 187 -4.93 -30.37 8.13
C ALA A 187 -5.19 -31.45 9.20
N VAL A 188 -5.10 -31.10 10.48
CA VAL A 188 -5.39 -32.02 11.59
C VAL A 188 -6.90 -32.22 11.71
N ILE A 189 -7.68 -31.15 11.65
CA ILE A 189 -9.15 -31.22 11.72
C ILE A 189 -9.70 -32.00 10.52
N HIS A 190 -9.21 -31.76 9.31
CA HIS A 190 -9.62 -32.49 8.11
C HIS A 190 -9.40 -34.01 8.25
N LYS A 191 -8.25 -34.42 8.80
CA LYS A 191 -7.97 -35.84 9.10
C LYS A 191 -8.88 -36.45 10.16
N LEU A 192 -9.34 -35.66 11.13
CA LEU A 192 -10.31 -36.10 12.14
C LEU A 192 -11.71 -36.29 11.51
N VAL A 193 -12.06 -35.42 10.57
CA VAL A 193 -13.31 -35.53 9.82
C VAL A 193 -13.27 -36.69 8.83
N GLU A 194 -12.19 -36.86 8.06
CA GLU A 194 -11.98 -38.04 7.21
C GLU A 194 -11.97 -39.33 7.99
N GLY A 195 -11.46 -39.31 9.22
CA GLY A 195 -11.45 -40.46 10.13
C GLY A 195 -12.78 -40.70 10.85
N GLY A 196 -13.83 -39.92 10.58
CA GLY A 196 -15.15 -40.06 11.19
C GLY A 196 -15.22 -39.73 12.68
N LEU A 197 -14.18 -39.12 13.26
CA LEU A 197 -14.13 -38.72 14.67
C LEU A 197 -14.83 -37.38 14.94
N LEU A 198 -14.76 -36.47 13.96
CA LEU A 198 -15.53 -35.25 13.94
C LEU A 198 -16.42 -35.20 12.70
N GLN A 199 -17.51 -34.49 12.79
CA GLN A 199 -18.35 -34.11 11.64
C GLN A 199 -18.35 -32.60 11.49
N THR A 200 -18.40 -32.14 10.24
CA THR A 200 -18.56 -30.74 9.92
C THR A 200 -19.96 -30.46 9.45
N THR A 201 -20.64 -29.54 10.12
CA THR A 201 -21.90 -28.95 9.67
C THR A 201 -21.65 -27.52 9.27
N SER A 202 -22.41 -27.02 8.33
CA SER A 202 -22.33 -25.63 7.86
C SER A 202 -23.51 -24.87 8.44
N ARG A 203 -23.23 -23.93 9.34
CA ARG A 203 -24.24 -23.04 9.87
C ARG A 203 -24.12 -21.68 9.20
N GLU A 204 -25.14 -21.22 8.52
CA GLU A 204 -25.17 -19.88 7.99
C GLU A 204 -25.30 -18.89 9.15
N ARG A 205 -24.20 -18.19 9.46
CA ARG A 205 -24.20 -17.01 10.32
C ARG A 205 -23.96 -15.79 9.47
N SER A 206 -24.77 -14.76 9.70
CA SER A 206 -24.51 -13.48 9.07
C SER A 206 -23.27 -12.82 9.69
N THR A 207 -22.53 -12.09 8.86
CA THR A 207 -21.36 -11.32 9.35
C THR A 207 -21.77 -10.33 10.45
N ALA A 208 -23.02 -9.88 10.45
CA ALA A 208 -23.60 -9.02 11.48
C ALA A 208 -23.73 -9.72 12.84
N GLU A 209 -24.07 -11.01 12.89
CA GLU A 209 -24.14 -11.78 14.16
C GLU A 209 -22.75 -11.97 14.75
N ILE A 210 -21.75 -12.28 13.91
CA ILE A 210 -20.34 -12.39 14.33
C ILE A 210 -19.85 -11.04 14.88
N ALA A 211 -20.19 -9.94 14.24
CA ALA A 211 -19.82 -8.59 14.65
C ALA A 211 -20.46 -8.19 15.98
N ALA A 212 -21.73 -8.53 16.20
CA ALA A 212 -22.45 -8.24 17.45
C ALA A 212 -21.83 -8.98 18.66
N GLU A 213 -21.39 -10.22 18.46
CA GLU A 213 -20.66 -11.00 19.49
C GLU A 213 -19.31 -10.35 19.84
N LEU A 214 -18.57 -9.85 18.85
CA LEU A 214 -17.30 -9.16 19.02
C LEU A 214 -17.40 -7.87 19.84
N ILE A 215 -18.46 -7.08 19.63
CA ILE A 215 -18.68 -5.83 20.37
C ILE A 215 -18.78 -6.09 21.88
N GLY A 216 -19.32 -7.25 22.28
CA GLY A 216 -19.43 -7.65 23.68
C GLY A 216 -18.11 -8.19 24.32
N HIS A 217 -17.10 -8.55 23.53
CA HIS A 217 -15.92 -9.26 24.01
C HIS A 217 -14.57 -8.55 23.75
N THR A 218 -14.55 -7.42 23.05
CA THR A 218 -13.30 -6.69 22.79
C THR A 218 -12.90 -5.85 24.02
N THR A 219 -11.82 -6.23 24.68
CA THR A 219 -11.25 -5.45 25.80
C THR A 219 -10.30 -4.38 25.25
N LEU A 220 -10.75 -3.14 25.24
CA LEU A 220 -9.92 -1.97 24.90
C LEU A 220 -9.32 -1.37 26.18
N SER A 221 -8.12 -0.79 26.08
CA SER A 221 -7.56 0.04 27.14
C SER A 221 -8.38 1.34 27.30
N GLU A 222 -8.19 2.05 28.41
CA GLU A 222 -8.86 3.33 28.63
C GLU A 222 -8.54 4.34 27.51
N ALA A 223 -7.26 4.46 27.12
CA ALA A 223 -6.83 5.33 26.03
C ALA A 223 -7.46 4.93 24.67
N GLN A 224 -7.57 3.62 24.40
CA GLN A 224 -8.24 3.12 23.19
C GLN A 224 -9.74 3.40 23.20
N THR A 225 -10.40 3.26 24.34
CA THR A 225 -11.82 3.56 24.50
C THR A 225 -12.09 5.04 24.23
N VAL A 226 -11.29 5.93 24.82
CA VAL A 226 -11.38 7.38 24.58
C VAL A 226 -11.14 7.71 23.10
N ALA A 227 -10.18 7.05 22.44
CA ALA A 227 -9.92 7.26 21.03
C ALA A 227 -11.06 6.73 20.14
N LEU A 228 -11.70 5.62 20.50
CA LEU A 228 -12.87 5.09 19.81
C LEU A 228 -14.06 6.05 19.88
N ASP A 229 -14.37 6.55 21.07
CA ASP A 229 -15.46 7.51 21.31
C ASP A 229 -15.19 8.83 20.58
N SER A 230 -13.95 9.32 20.65
CA SER A 230 -13.52 10.51 19.90
C SER A 230 -13.64 10.32 18.40
N THR A 231 -13.34 9.11 17.88
CA THR A 231 -13.50 8.79 16.46
C THR A 231 -14.99 8.82 16.07
N ALA A 232 -15.85 8.20 16.86
CA ALA A 232 -17.30 8.22 16.65
C ALA A 232 -17.85 9.65 16.67
N GLN A 233 -17.44 10.46 17.62
CA GLN A 233 -17.82 11.87 17.70
C GLN A 233 -17.32 12.68 16.49
N ASN A 234 -16.10 12.49 16.04
CA ASN A 234 -15.58 13.15 14.85
C ASN A 234 -16.35 12.75 13.59
N PHE A 235 -16.79 11.49 13.47
CA PHE A 235 -17.61 11.04 12.35
C PHE A 235 -18.99 11.68 12.25
N THR A 236 -19.48 12.34 13.29
CA THR A 236 -20.71 13.14 13.20
C THR A 236 -20.53 14.42 12.38
N ARG A 237 -19.28 14.95 12.31
CA ARG A 237 -18.94 16.21 11.64
C ARG A 237 -18.12 16.03 10.37
N HIS A 238 -17.33 14.96 10.30
CA HIS A 238 -16.41 14.69 9.22
C HIS A 238 -16.67 13.33 8.60
N GLN A 239 -16.50 13.20 7.29
CA GLN A 239 -16.53 11.90 6.61
C GLN A 239 -15.21 11.15 6.74
N THR A 240 -14.11 11.89 6.95
CA THR A 240 -12.76 11.34 7.07
C THR A 240 -12.16 11.76 8.40
N VAL A 241 -11.55 10.80 9.10
CA VAL A 241 -10.84 11.00 10.38
C VAL A 241 -9.40 10.54 10.24
N LEU A 242 -8.46 11.35 10.67
CA LEU A 242 -7.06 10.99 10.82
C LEU A 242 -6.82 10.47 12.24
N LEU A 243 -6.47 9.19 12.36
CA LEU A 243 -6.04 8.56 13.61
C LEU A 243 -4.52 8.57 13.69
N HIS A 244 -3.97 9.48 14.46
CA HIS A 244 -2.54 9.57 14.73
C HIS A 244 -2.21 8.81 16.02
N GLY A 245 -1.71 7.60 15.90
CA GLY A 245 -1.39 6.75 17.05
C GLY A 245 0.04 6.25 17.00
N VAL A 246 0.79 6.41 18.08
CA VAL A 246 2.19 5.94 18.17
C VAL A 246 2.36 4.47 17.79
N THR A 247 3.58 4.07 17.41
CA THR A 247 3.87 2.67 17.09
C THR A 247 3.61 1.80 18.33
N GLY A 248 2.84 0.72 18.15
CA GLY A 248 2.47 -0.17 19.26
C GLY A 248 1.32 0.33 20.14
N SER A 249 0.58 1.37 19.74
CA SER A 249 -0.59 1.84 20.48
C SER A 249 -1.85 0.96 20.36
N GLY A 250 -1.80 -0.08 19.53
CA GLY A 250 -2.94 -0.98 19.32
C GLY A 250 -4.02 -0.41 18.39
N LYS A 251 -3.66 0.40 17.41
CA LYS A 251 -4.59 0.91 16.36
C LYS A 251 -5.45 -0.17 15.74
N THR A 252 -4.88 -1.37 15.57
CA THR A 252 -5.59 -2.51 14.97
C THR A 252 -6.84 -2.90 15.78
N GLU A 253 -6.81 -2.81 17.11
CA GLU A 253 -7.97 -3.10 17.96
C GLU A 253 -9.09 -2.06 17.78
N LEU A 254 -8.71 -0.77 17.60
CA LEU A 254 -9.68 0.26 17.23
C LEU A 254 -10.33 -0.05 15.87
N TYR A 255 -9.52 -0.47 14.89
CA TYR A 255 -10.04 -0.82 13.57
C TYR A 255 -10.99 -2.01 13.61
N ILE A 256 -10.66 -3.03 14.41
CA ILE A 256 -11.54 -4.19 14.62
C ILE A 256 -12.87 -3.73 15.25
N SER A 257 -12.83 -2.89 16.28
CA SER A 257 -14.03 -2.37 16.93
C SER A 257 -14.89 -1.51 16.00
N LEU A 258 -14.28 -0.60 15.22
CA LEU A 258 -14.98 0.21 14.23
C LEU A 258 -15.59 -0.65 13.10
N ALA A 259 -14.87 -1.67 12.66
CA ALA A 259 -15.36 -2.61 11.65
C ALA A 259 -16.53 -3.43 12.19
N ALA A 260 -16.44 -3.93 13.43
CA ALA A 260 -17.52 -4.67 14.07
C ALA A 260 -18.81 -3.83 14.18
N ASN A 261 -18.69 -2.58 14.64
CA ASN A 261 -19.83 -1.67 14.71
C ASN A 261 -20.50 -1.46 13.35
N THR A 262 -19.69 -1.24 12.29
CA THR A 262 -20.18 -1.03 10.92
C THR A 262 -20.88 -2.28 10.36
N LEU A 263 -20.30 -3.46 10.61
CA LEU A 263 -20.89 -4.74 10.17
C LEU A 263 -22.17 -5.08 10.91
N ALA A 264 -22.31 -4.73 12.20
CA ALA A 264 -23.53 -4.89 12.97
C ALA A 264 -24.69 -4.04 12.40
N GLU A 265 -24.38 -2.91 11.75
CA GLU A 265 -25.32 -2.10 10.99
C GLU A 265 -25.71 -2.71 9.62
N GLY A 266 -25.17 -3.87 9.26
CA GLY A 266 -25.36 -4.50 7.95
C GLY A 266 -24.58 -3.81 6.81
N ARG A 267 -23.62 -2.94 7.13
CA ARG A 267 -22.81 -2.22 6.15
C ARG A 267 -21.45 -2.91 5.94
N SER A 268 -20.91 -2.78 4.75
CA SER A 268 -19.61 -3.39 4.39
C SER A 268 -18.43 -2.57 4.88
N VAL A 269 -17.29 -3.25 5.10
CA VAL A 269 -16.03 -2.66 5.54
C VAL A 269 -14.92 -3.02 4.57
N LEU A 270 -14.13 -2.03 4.16
CA LEU A 270 -12.90 -2.20 3.40
C LEU A 270 -11.70 -1.80 4.26
N TYR A 271 -10.79 -2.73 4.52
CA TYR A 271 -9.57 -2.49 5.26
C TYR A 271 -8.37 -2.55 4.31
N LEU A 272 -7.78 -1.39 4.02
CA LEU A 272 -6.63 -1.24 3.15
C LEU A 272 -5.34 -1.21 3.96
N VAL A 273 -4.38 -2.01 3.51
CA VAL A 273 -3.02 -2.06 4.08
C VAL A 273 -1.97 -1.98 2.97
N PRO A 274 -0.75 -1.48 3.25
CA PRO A 274 0.37 -1.59 2.33
C PRO A 274 0.69 -3.05 2.01
N GLU A 275 1.22 -3.31 0.80
CA GLU A 275 1.50 -4.68 0.34
C GLU A 275 2.40 -5.47 1.32
N LEU A 276 3.38 -4.80 1.92
CA LEU A 276 4.32 -5.39 2.87
C LEU A 276 3.77 -5.51 4.30
N ALA A 277 2.71 -4.77 4.63
CA ALA A 277 2.06 -4.82 5.94
C ALA A 277 0.97 -5.89 6.03
N LEU A 278 0.51 -6.45 4.89
CA LEU A 278 -0.43 -7.56 4.87
C LEU A 278 0.30 -8.87 5.19
N THR A 279 0.65 -9.04 6.45
CA THR A 279 1.33 -10.23 6.97
C THR A 279 0.34 -11.33 7.33
N GLU A 280 0.86 -12.56 7.45
CA GLU A 280 0.07 -13.70 7.95
C GLU A 280 -0.44 -13.42 9.37
N GLN A 281 0.34 -12.73 10.21
CA GLN A 281 -0.05 -12.33 11.57
C GLN A 281 -1.25 -11.37 11.59
N LEU A 282 -1.28 -10.34 10.73
CA LEU A 282 -2.42 -9.44 10.64
C LEU A 282 -3.67 -10.17 10.17
N VAL A 283 -3.54 -10.98 9.12
CA VAL A 283 -4.65 -11.77 8.57
C VAL A 283 -5.20 -12.73 9.64
N GLU A 284 -4.33 -13.41 10.39
CA GLU A 284 -4.74 -14.32 11.46
C GLU A 284 -5.45 -13.58 12.59
N ARG A 285 -4.96 -12.39 12.98
CA ARG A 285 -5.62 -11.55 13.99
C ARG A 285 -7.02 -11.13 13.54
N LEU A 286 -7.18 -10.73 12.28
CA LEU A 286 -8.48 -10.37 11.72
C LEU A 286 -9.40 -11.59 11.57
N ARG A 287 -8.84 -12.77 11.24
CA ARG A 287 -9.62 -14.03 11.21
C ARG A 287 -10.11 -14.45 12.58
N ARG A 288 -9.34 -14.25 13.64
CA ARG A 288 -9.81 -14.49 15.01
C ARG A 288 -11.00 -13.61 15.38
N ALA A 289 -11.00 -12.38 14.88
CA ALA A 289 -12.10 -11.45 15.08
C ALA A 289 -13.32 -11.79 14.21
N PHE A 290 -13.16 -11.95 12.90
CA PHE A 290 -14.26 -11.99 11.93
C PHE A 290 -14.52 -13.38 11.33
N GLY A 291 -13.74 -14.38 11.72
CA GLY A 291 -13.92 -15.76 11.25
C GLY A 291 -13.82 -15.91 9.74
N ASP A 292 -14.64 -16.79 9.18
CA ASP A 292 -14.71 -17.05 7.74
C ASP A 292 -15.39 -15.91 6.94
N GLY A 293 -16.02 -14.93 7.63
CA GLY A 293 -16.56 -13.71 7.01
C GLY A 293 -15.49 -12.78 6.43
N LEU A 294 -14.22 -12.93 6.86
CA LEU A 294 -13.10 -12.13 6.37
C LEU A 294 -12.67 -12.55 4.96
N THR A 295 -12.79 -11.63 4.02
CA THR A 295 -12.23 -11.81 2.67
C THR A 295 -10.86 -11.16 2.57
N VAL A 296 -9.84 -11.92 2.14
CA VAL A 296 -8.48 -11.40 1.89
C VAL A 296 -8.27 -11.23 0.39
N TYR A 297 -7.98 -10.00 -0.06
CA TYR A 297 -7.79 -9.68 -1.48
C TYR A 297 -6.41 -9.09 -1.77
N THR A 298 -5.58 -9.85 -2.49
CA THR A 298 -4.19 -9.49 -2.77
C THR A 298 -3.79 -9.77 -4.22
N SER A 299 -2.67 -9.21 -4.64
CA SER A 299 -2.03 -9.51 -5.92
C SER A 299 -1.58 -10.99 -6.05
N ARG A 300 -1.44 -11.70 -4.93
CA ARG A 300 -1.00 -13.12 -4.87
C ARG A 300 -2.13 -14.11 -5.15
N LEU A 301 -3.38 -13.67 -5.13
CA LEU A 301 -4.52 -14.53 -5.46
C LEU A 301 -4.45 -14.97 -6.94
N THR A 302 -4.86 -16.21 -7.22
CA THR A 302 -5.02 -16.70 -8.60
C THR A 302 -6.08 -15.89 -9.36
N ALA A 303 -6.01 -15.89 -10.68
CA ALA A 303 -7.00 -15.21 -11.53
C ALA A 303 -8.42 -15.70 -11.22
N ARG A 304 -8.60 -17.02 -11.02
CA ARG A 304 -9.88 -17.64 -10.65
C ARG A 304 -10.38 -17.10 -9.30
N ALA A 305 -9.57 -17.17 -8.25
CA ALA A 305 -9.96 -16.70 -6.91
C ALA A 305 -10.33 -15.21 -6.87
N ARG A 306 -9.61 -14.36 -7.63
CA ARG A 306 -9.98 -12.94 -7.77
C ARG A 306 -11.34 -12.77 -8.44
N THR A 307 -11.62 -13.54 -9.46
CA THR A 307 -12.89 -13.49 -10.20
C THR A 307 -14.05 -13.95 -9.34
N GLU A 308 -13.88 -15.08 -8.64
CA GLU A 308 -14.87 -15.61 -7.69
C GLU A 308 -15.16 -14.59 -6.59
N THR A 309 -14.12 -13.96 -6.02
CA THR A 309 -14.27 -12.90 -5.02
C THR A 309 -15.04 -11.71 -5.58
N TYR A 310 -14.70 -11.25 -6.79
CA TYR A 310 -15.37 -10.12 -7.43
C TYR A 310 -16.87 -10.39 -7.63
N ILE A 311 -17.23 -11.54 -8.21
CA ILE A 311 -18.63 -11.93 -8.46
C ILE A 311 -19.40 -12.07 -7.13
N ARG A 312 -18.81 -12.72 -6.13
CA ARG A 312 -19.43 -12.86 -4.81
C ARG A 312 -19.74 -11.50 -4.18
N LEU A 313 -18.80 -10.56 -4.23
CA LEU A 313 -18.97 -9.22 -3.67
C LEU A 313 -20.00 -8.40 -4.46
N SER A 314 -20.02 -8.51 -5.80
CA SER A 314 -21.01 -7.79 -6.63
C SER A 314 -22.45 -8.23 -6.37
N ARG A 315 -22.67 -9.50 -6.00
CA ARG A 315 -23.98 -10.07 -5.65
C ARG A 315 -24.39 -9.83 -4.19
N SER A 316 -23.43 -9.47 -3.33
CA SER A 316 -23.70 -9.20 -1.91
C SER A 316 -24.52 -7.92 -1.74
N ARG A 317 -25.46 -7.91 -0.78
CA ARG A 317 -26.26 -6.73 -0.44
C ARG A 317 -25.63 -5.84 0.64
N GLY A 318 -24.46 -6.20 1.19
CA GLY A 318 -23.77 -5.51 2.27
C GLY A 318 -23.25 -6.48 3.33
N GLY A 319 -22.75 -5.94 4.44
CA GLY A 319 -22.26 -6.73 5.57
C GLY A 319 -21.00 -7.56 5.27
N GLN A 320 -20.18 -7.14 4.31
CA GLN A 320 -18.95 -7.82 3.93
C GLN A 320 -17.74 -7.12 4.55
N ILE A 321 -16.75 -7.88 5.01
CA ILE A 321 -15.44 -7.34 5.39
C ILE A 321 -14.36 -7.85 4.45
N VAL A 322 -13.64 -6.91 3.85
CA VAL A 322 -12.53 -7.21 2.94
C VAL A 322 -11.27 -6.54 3.46
N VAL A 323 -10.21 -7.31 3.65
CA VAL A 323 -8.85 -6.78 3.86
C VAL A 323 -8.06 -6.95 2.58
N GLY A 324 -7.37 -5.90 2.17
CA GLY A 324 -6.59 -5.97 0.94
C GLY A 324 -5.59 -4.83 0.76
N THR A 325 -4.85 -4.94 -0.34
CA THR A 325 -3.91 -3.91 -0.75
C THR A 325 -4.58 -2.87 -1.67
N ARG A 326 -3.81 -1.95 -2.22
CA ARG A 326 -4.28 -0.86 -3.09
C ARG A 326 -5.42 -1.24 -4.06
N SER A 327 -5.31 -2.39 -4.73
CA SER A 327 -6.31 -2.80 -5.73
C SER A 327 -7.67 -3.17 -5.15
N ALA A 328 -7.76 -3.46 -3.86
CA ALA A 328 -9.02 -3.81 -3.20
C ALA A 328 -10.03 -2.65 -3.18
N ILE A 329 -9.57 -1.39 -3.32
CA ILE A 329 -10.44 -0.20 -3.40
C ILE A 329 -11.37 -0.20 -4.64
N LEU A 330 -11.02 -0.99 -5.66
CA LEU A 330 -11.78 -1.10 -6.91
C LEU A 330 -12.82 -2.24 -6.89
N LEU A 331 -12.93 -2.99 -5.78
CA LEU A 331 -13.89 -4.08 -5.64
C LEU A 331 -15.34 -3.58 -5.55
N PRO A 332 -16.32 -4.38 -6.02
CA PRO A 332 -17.73 -4.04 -5.99
C PRO A 332 -18.34 -4.26 -4.59
N LEU A 333 -17.96 -3.44 -3.63
CA LEU A 333 -18.48 -3.49 -2.27
C LEU A 333 -19.78 -2.70 -2.17
N ASN A 334 -20.89 -3.41 -2.11
CA ASN A 334 -22.21 -2.80 -1.92
C ASN A 334 -22.41 -2.38 -0.46
N ASN A 335 -23.19 -1.32 -0.26
CA ASN A 335 -23.50 -0.74 1.05
C ASN A 335 -22.24 -0.51 1.91
N LEU A 336 -21.18 0.09 1.30
CA LEU A 336 -19.93 0.35 2.00
C LEU A 336 -20.14 1.38 3.11
N GLY A 337 -19.80 1.00 4.35
CA GLY A 337 -19.94 1.82 5.55
C GLY A 337 -18.66 2.46 6.03
N LEU A 338 -17.57 1.71 5.94
CA LEU A 338 -16.28 2.14 6.48
C LEU A 338 -15.13 1.73 5.55
N VAL A 339 -14.22 2.65 5.32
CA VAL A 339 -12.91 2.39 4.70
C VAL A 339 -11.82 2.68 5.72
N ILE A 340 -11.02 1.68 6.05
CA ILE A 340 -9.85 1.81 6.91
C ILE A 340 -8.61 1.84 6.01
N VAL A 341 -7.77 2.83 6.16
CA VAL A 341 -6.47 2.93 5.47
C VAL A 341 -5.39 2.97 6.53
N ASP A 342 -4.80 1.81 6.79
CA ASP A 342 -3.72 1.71 7.77
C ASP A 342 -2.37 2.06 7.13
N GLU A 343 -1.47 2.67 7.91
CA GLU A 343 -0.21 3.24 7.42
C GLU A 343 -0.44 4.16 6.19
N GLU A 344 -1.40 5.10 6.30
CA GLU A 344 -1.91 5.94 5.20
C GLU A 344 -0.81 6.71 4.45
N HIS A 345 0.33 6.96 5.11
CA HIS A 345 1.49 7.64 4.56
C HIS A 345 2.29 6.79 3.58
N ASP A 346 1.97 5.47 3.47
CA ASP A 346 2.75 4.55 2.66
C ASP A 346 2.62 4.84 1.16
N ALA A 347 3.77 4.98 0.50
CA ALA A 347 3.84 5.28 -0.93
C ALA A 347 3.20 4.19 -1.81
N SER A 348 3.07 2.94 -1.35
CA SER A 348 2.48 1.83 -2.12
C SER A 348 0.98 1.99 -2.41
N PHE A 349 0.29 2.89 -1.70
CA PHE A 349 -1.09 3.25 -2.03
C PHE A 349 -1.22 4.02 -3.34
N LYS A 350 -0.15 4.64 -3.84
CA LYS A 350 -0.10 5.25 -5.16
C LYS A 350 0.36 4.24 -6.22
N GLN A 351 -0.39 4.10 -7.31
CA GLN A 351 0.02 3.31 -8.47
C GLN A 351 0.87 4.18 -9.40
N GLU A 352 2.09 3.73 -9.68
CA GLU A 352 3.00 4.44 -10.58
C GLU A 352 2.85 3.98 -12.04
N ASP A 353 2.73 2.68 -12.26
CA ASP A 353 2.56 2.07 -13.58
C ASP A 353 1.88 0.71 -13.45
N PRO A 354 1.03 0.31 -14.40
CA PRO A 354 0.45 1.08 -15.53
C PRO A 354 -0.63 2.09 -15.08
N ALA A 355 -1.21 2.83 -16.04
CA ALA A 355 -2.44 3.59 -15.80
C ALA A 355 -3.61 2.64 -15.42
N PRO A 356 -4.54 3.11 -14.57
CA PRO A 356 -4.66 4.41 -13.91
C PRO A 356 -3.62 4.61 -12.80
N ARG A 357 -2.98 5.79 -12.75
CA ARG A 357 -1.99 6.14 -11.72
C ARG A 357 -2.67 6.76 -10.49
N PHE A 358 -3.59 6.02 -9.90
CA PHE A 358 -4.43 6.48 -8.79
C PHE A 358 -3.79 6.22 -7.42
N SER A 359 -4.26 6.96 -6.41
CA SER A 359 -3.96 6.73 -4.99
C SER A 359 -5.16 6.08 -4.32
N ALA A 360 -4.99 4.91 -3.71
CA ALA A 360 -6.09 4.24 -2.99
C ALA A 360 -6.50 5.01 -1.73
N ARG A 361 -5.57 5.67 -1.04
CA ARG A 361 -5.86 6.57 0.09
C ARG A 361 -6.81 7.70 -0.34
N ASP A 362 -6.46 8.41 -1.41
CA ASP A 362 -7.26 9.56 -1.87
C ASP A 362 -8.59 9.09 -2.48
N THR A 363 -8.61 7.91 -3.09
CA THR A 363 -9.83 7.23 -3.56
C THR A 363 -10.76 6.89 -2.39
N ALA A 364 -10.22 6.41 -1.25
CA ALA A 364 -10.99 6.14 -0.05
C ALA A 364 -11.67 7.41 0.49
N VAL A 365 -10.97 8.54 0.50
CA VAL A 365 -11.54 9.85 0.89
C VAL A 365 -12.66 10.28 -0.05
N TRP A 366 -12.48 10.07 -1.36
CA TRP A 366 -13.53 10.34 -2.33
C TRP A 366 -14.78 9.47 -2.12
N ILE A 367 -14.60 8.17 -1.89
CA ILE A 367 -15.68 7.23 -1.59
C ILE A 367 -16.46 7.68 -0.35
N ALA A 368 -15.76 8.07 0.72
CA ALA A 368 -16.40 8.57 1.93
C ALA A 368 -17.27 9.78 1.64
N HIS A 369 -16.77 10.73 0.88
CA HIS A 369 -17.49 11.97 0.58
C HIS A 369 -18.68 11.75 -0.37
N ASN A 370 -18.53 10.90 -1.38
CA ASN A 370 -19.52 10.78 -2.47
C ASN A 370 -20.49 9.60 -2.31
N LEU A 371 -20.09 8.54 -1.61
CA LEU A 371 -20.91 7.33 -1.44
C LEU A 371 -21.44 7.15 0.00
N GLY A 372 -21.24 8.14 0.88
CA GLY A 372 -21.76 8.13 2.24
C GLY A 372 -21.10 7.12 3.19
N ALA A 373 -19.91 6.60 2.85
CA ALA A 373 -19.09 5.82 3.76
C ALA A 373 -18.33 6.74 4.73
N LYS A 374 -17.72 6.16 5.76
CA LYS A 374 -16.75 6.83 6.61
C LYS A 374 -15.33 6.36 6.24
N THR A 375 -14.32 7.22 6.38
CA THR A 375 -12.93 6.82 6.17
C THR A 375 -12.10 7.14 7.39
N ILE A 376 -11.32 6.18 7.86
CA ILE A 376 -10.28 6.39 8.87
C ILE A 376 -8.91 6.20 8.22
N LEU A 377 -8.07 7.22 8.35
CA LEU A 377 -6.68 7.21 7.92
C LEU A 377 -5.80 7.02 9.14
N GLY A 378 -5.13 5.89 9.27
CA GLY A 378 -4.34 5.58 10.45
C GLY A 378 -2.84 5.58 10.17
N SER A 379 -2.07 6.19 11.06
CA SER A 379 -0.61 6.20 10.98
C SER A 379 0.03 6.58 12.30
N ALA A 380 1.26 6.10 12.51
CA ALA A 380 2.12 6.60 13.59
C ALA A 380 2.87 7.89 13.16
N THR A 381 3.03 8.06 11.88
CA THR A 381 3.73 9.19 11.26
C THR A 381 2.92 9.67 10.04
N PRO A 382 1.77 10.32 10.26
CA PRO A 382 0.89 10.75 9.17
C PRO A 382 1.61 11.53 8.09
N SER A 383 1.10 11.43 6.84
CA SER A 383 1.59 12.27 5.75
C SER A 383 1.28 13.74 6.02
N ILE A 384 2.17 14.62 5.55
CA ILE A 384 2.01 16.08 5.73
C ILE A 384 0.67 16.55 5.15
N GLU A 385 0.24 15.98 4.03
CA GLU A 385 -1.02 16.31 3.37
C GLU A 385 -2.23 15.91 4.22
N SER A 386 -2.24 14.70 4.80
CA SER A 386 -3.31 14.25 5.69
C SER A 386 -3.36 15.04 6.99
N PHE A 387 -2.20 15.30 7.59
CA PHE A 387 -2.11 16.13 8.78
C PHE A 387 -2.59 17.57 8.52
N TYR A 388 -2.18 18.17 7.40
CA TYR A 388 -2.61 19.50 7.01
C TYR A 388 -4.13 19.59 6.82
N ASN A 389 -4.74 18.56 6.21
CA ASN A 389 -6.19 18.50 6.06
C ASN A 389 -6.91 18.36 7.43
N ALA A 390 -6.33 17.64 8.37
CA ALA A 390 -6.85 17.56 9.73
C ALA A 390 -6.67 18.90 10.47
N TYR A 391 -5.48 19.53 10.38
CA TYR A 391 -5.19 20.83 10.98
C TYR A 391 -6.10 21.95 10.48
N THR A 392 -6.45 21.93 9.19
CA THR A 392 -7.37 22.91 8.57
C THR A 392 -8.85 22.57 8.76
N GLY A 393 -9.19 21.53 9.52
CA GLY A 393 -10.56 21.13 9.83
C GLY A 393 -11.32 20.45 8.68
N LYS A 394 -10.63 20.00 7.64
CA LYS A 394 -11.25 19.15 6.58
C LYS A 394 -11.45 17.72 7.03
N TYR A 395 -10.55 17.20 7.86
CA TYR A 395 -10.64 15.88 8.48
C TYR A 395 -10.81 16.03 9.99
N GLY A 396 -11.51 15.08 10.61
CA GLY A 396 -11.44 14.90 12.05
C GLY A 396 -10.05 14.46 12.47
N TYR A 397 -9.65 14.75 13.69
CA TYR A 397 -8.33 14.40 14.23
C TYR A 397 -8.46 13.70 15.57
N VAL A 398 -7.88 12.51 15.67
CA VAL A 398 -7.86 11.69 16.90
C VAL A 398 -6.43 11.28 17.19
N ARG A 399 -6.01 11.37 18.47
CA ARG A 399 -4.69 10.97 18.93
C ARG A 399 -4.78 9.73 19.80
N LEU A 400 -3.77 8.86 19.68
CA LEU A 400 -3.55 7.69 20.54
C LEU A 400 -2.07 7.64 20.90
N ASP A 401 -1.70 8.38 21.96
CA ASP A 401 -0.29 8.66 22.32
C ASP A 401 0.34 7.57 23.19
N GLU A 402 -0.45 6.70 23.78
CA GLU A 402 0.03 5.65 24.69
C GLU A 402 0.30 4.35 23.93
N ARG A 403 1.41 3.69 24.27
CA ARG A 403 1.66 2.33 23.83
C ARG A 403 0.78 1.36 24.59
N TYR A 404 0.36 0.29 23.94
CA TYR A 404 -0.30 -0.83 24.60
C TYR A 404 0.73 -1.66 25.37
N GLY A 405 0.54 -1.81 26.68
CA GLY A 405 1.47 -2.52 27.58
C GLY A 405 2.52 -1.62 28.23
N SER A 406 3.46 -2.24 28.95
CA SER A 406 4.48 -1.57 29.77
C SER A 406 5.77 -1.16 29.03
N GLY A 407 5.82 -1.30 27.71
CA GLY A 407 7.04 -1.07 26.92
C GLY A 407 7.45 0.41 26.88
N GLU A 408 8.65 0.72 27.39
CA GLU A 408 9.27 2.05 27.25
C GLU A 408 9.67 2.36 25.80
N MET A 409 9.81 3.64 25.48
CA MET A 409 10.35 4.06 24.18
C MET A 409 11.85 3.69 24.12
N PRO A 410 12.34 3.16 22.98
CA PRO A 410 13.75 2.81 22.86
C PRO A 410 14.64 4.05 23.00
N GLN A 411 15.81 3.86 23.62
CA GLN A 411 16.84 4.91 23.63
C GLN A 411 17.46 5.04 22.25
N VAL A 412 17.44 6.24 21.70
CA VAL A 412 17.99 6.53 20.37
C VAL A 412 19.25 7.37 20.50
N MET A 413 20.36 6.88 19.94
CA MET A 413 21.64 7.56 19.89
C MET A 413 22.00 7.90 18.45
N ILE A 414 22.44 9.12 18.19
CA ILE A 414 23.01 9.55 16.92
C ILE A 414 24.54 9.39 16.98
N SER A 415 25.08 8.62 16.04
CA SER A 415 26.52 8.35 15.93
C SER A 415 27.10 9.04 14.68
N ASP A 416 28.07 9.93 14.88
CA ASP A 416 28.72 10.74 13.85
C ASP A 416 29.76 9.88 13.09
N THR A 417 29.45 9.57 11.82
CA THR A 417 30.31 8.73 10.98
C THR A 417 31.61 9.41 10.57
N LEU A 418 31.61 10.74 10.41
CA LEU A 418 32.82 11.50 10.05
C LEU A 418 33.78 11.58 11.23
N ARG A 419 33.25 11.86 12.42
CA ARG A 419 34.04 11.89 13.66
C ARG A 419 34.65 10.52 13.96
N SER A 420 33.86 9.46 13.86
CA SER A 420 34.31 8.07 14.08
C SER A 420 35.39 7.65 13.07
N ALA A 421 35.25 8.04 11.79
CA ALA A 421 36.27 7.80 10.78
C ALA A 421 37.59 8.52 11.08
N LYS A 422 37.54 9.81 11.46
CA LYS A 422 38.74 10.61 11.84
C LYS A 422 39.44 10.07 13.06
N ARG A 423 38.73 9.40 13.98
CA ARG A 423 39.30 8.77 15.19
C ARG A 423 39.80 7.33 14.98
N GLY A 424 39.56 6.75 13.80
CA GLY A 424 39.83 5.34 13.56
C GLY A 424 38.90 4.39 14.30
N GLU A 425 37.76 4.89 14.75
CA GLU A 425 36.74 4.17 15.52
C GLU A 425 35.63 3.56 14.60
N ARG A 426 35.85 3.58 13.30
CA ARG A 426 34.95 3.00 12.29
C ARG A 426 35.63 1.83 11.60
N LYS A 427 35.02 0.65 11.62
CA LYS A 427 35.44 -0.52 10.88
C LYS A 427 34.43 -0.83 9.77
N GLY A 428 34.84 -0.70 8.52
CA GLY A 428 33.94 -0.83 7.38
C GLY A 428 32.80 0.22 7.44
N HIS A 429 31.57 -0.25 7.60
CA HIS A 429 30.36 0.59 7.67
C HIS A 429 29.81 0.76 9.08
N ILE A 430 30.48 0.24 10.10
CA ILE A 430 30.00 0.19 11.49
C ILE A 430 30.93 1.03 12.36
N ASN A 431 30.34 2.01 13.07
CA ASN A 431 31.03 2.79 14.08
C ASN A 431 31.18 1.98 15.38
N LYS A 432 32.13 2.39 16.21
CA LYS A 432 32.43 1.71 17.48
C LYS A 432 31.21 1.60 18.39
N GLU A 433 30.43 2.66 18.54
CA GLU A 433 29.25 2.69 19.38
C GLU A 433 28.24 1.60 18.98
N LEU A 434 27.96 1.45 17.68
CA LEU A 434 27.08 0.40 17.19
C LEU A 434 27.69 -0.99 17.36
N ALA A 435 29.00 -1.14 17.11
CA ALA A 435 29.69 -2.42 17.31
C ALA A 435 29.68 -2.87 18.77
N ASP A 436 29.81 -1.95 19.71
CA ASP A 436 29.79 -2.24 21.14
C ASP A 436 28.38 -2.69 21.60
N GLU A 437 27.32 -2.03 21.12
CA GLU A 437 25.93 -2.42 21.39
C GLU A 437 25.57 -3.79 20.78
N ILE A 438 26.06 -4.06 19.56
CA ILE A 438 25.87 -5.40 18.95
C ILE A 438 26.54 -6.48 19.82
N ARG A 439 27.79 -6.26 20.28
CA ARG A 439 28.46 -7.23 21.13
C ARG A 439 27.74 -7.47 22.45
N ALA A 440 27.24 -6.41 23.08
CA ALA A 440 26.47 -6.51 24.30
C ALA A 440 25.17 -7.34 24.08
N ALA A 441 24.42 -7.05 23.03
CA ALA A 441 23.21 -7.78 22.68
C ALA A 441 23.47 -9.27 22.43
N LEU A 442 24.52 -9.59 21.64
CA LEU A 442 24.88 -10.98 21.33
C LEU A 442 25.35 -11.73 22.59
N ALA A 443 26.08 -11.07 23.51
CA ALA A 443 26.50 -11.65 24.77
C ALA A 443 25.31 -12.00 25.70
N GLU A 444 24.21 -11.25 25.60
CA GLU A 444 22.95 -11.49 26.29
C GLU A 444 22.04 -12.48 25.56
N GLY A 445 22.47 -13.05 24.42
CA GLY A 445 21.64 -13.94 23.59
C GLY A 445 20.48 -13.25 22.90
N ARG A 446 20.57 -11.93 22.69
CA ARG A 446 19.51 -11.11 22.07
C ARG A 446 19.79 -10.86 20.62
N GLN A 447 18.73 -10.52 19.89
CA GLN A 447 18.79 -10.30 18.46
C GLN A 447 19.05 -8.83 18.08
N VAL A 448 19.69 -8.66 16.93
CA VAL A 448 20.06 -7.36 16.36
C VAL A 448 19.46 -7.20 14.97
N MET A 449 18.96 -6.00 14.66
CA MET A 449 18.47 -5.63 13.35
C MET A 449 19.31 -4.49 12.78
N LEU A 450 19.88 -4.67 11.58
CA LEU A 450 20.67 -3.66 10.89
C LEU A 450 19.93 -3.18 9.63
N PHE A 451 19.57 -1.92 9.63
CA PHE A 451 18.92 -1.28 8.49
C PHE A 451 19.94 -0.62 7.57
N GLN A 452 19.87 -1.00 6.29
CA GLN A 452 20.61 -0.35 5.20
C GLN A 452 19.65 -0.04 4.06
N ASN A 453 19.55 1.21 3.66
CA ASN A 453 18.74 1.57 2.50
C ASN A 453 19.43 1.08 1.22
N ARG A 454 18.70 0.33 0.37
CA ARG A 454 19.26 -0.32 -0.82
C ARG A 454 19.69 0.69 -1.88
N ARG A 455 20.66 0.28 -2.72
CA ARG A 455 21.04 0.90 -4.00
C ARG A 455 19.81 1.22 -4.87
N GLY A 456 19.88 2.31 -5.60
CA GLY A 456 19.00 2.51 -6.75
C GLY A 456 18.45 3.90 -6.92
N PHE A 457 18.78 4.82 -6.02
CA PHE A 457 18.53 6.23 -6.26
C PHE A 457 19.77 6.93 -6.80
N ALA A 458 19.53 8.02 -7.53
CA ALA A 458 20.53 8.82 -8.18
C ALA A 458 21.73 9.07 -7.26
N PRO A 459 22.97 8.87 -7.74
CA PRO A 459 24.17 9.12 -6.95
C PRO A 459 24.21 10.60 -6.58
N TYR A 460 24.54 10.88 -5.34
CA TYR A 460 24.82 12.23 -4.86
C TYR A 460 26.30 12.34 -4.47
N ILE A 461 26.81 13.57 -4.31
CA ILE A 461 28.13 13.80 -3.77
C ILE A 461 28.05 14.30 -2.35
N GLU A 462 29.00 13.88 -1.53
CA GLU A 462 29.13 14.27 -0.13
C GLU A 462 30.57 14.64 0.19
N CYS A 463 30.73 15.68 0.97
CA CYS A 463 32.05 16.08 1.45
C CYS A 463 32.51 15.13 2.58
N PRO A 464 33.67 14.46 2.47
CA PRO A 464 34.16 13.54 3.48
C PRO A 464 34.56 14.24 4.79
N ASP A 465 34.76 15.58 4.78
CA ASP A 465 35.12 16.34 5.96
C ASP A 465 33.96 16.92 6.76
N CYS A 466 32.90 17.38 6.08
CA CYS A 466 31.80 18.10 6.73
C CYS A 466 30.39 17.60 6.36
N GLY A 467 30.26 16.54 5.53
CA GLY A 467 28.97 15.97 5.14
C GLY A 467 28.13 16.84 4.19
N TRP A 468 28.70 17.91 3.63
CA TRP A 468 27.99 18.76 2.68
C TRP A 468 27.54 17.96 1.44
N SER A 469 26.31 18.19 1.03
CA SER A 469 25.75 17.70 -0.25
C SER A 469 25.09 18.84 -1.01
N GLY A 470 25.17 18.82 -2.35
CA GLY A 470 24.58 19.85 -3.22
C GLY A 470 23.05 19.87 -3.17
N ARG A 471 22.43 21.05 -2.97
CA ARG A 471 20.97 21.22 -3.02
C ARG A 471 20.57 22.20 -4.13
N CYS A 472 19.44 21.95 -4.77
CA CYS A 472 18.88 22.81 -5.80
C CYS A 472 18.40 24.13 -5.19
N PRO A 473 18.82 25.32 -5.70
CA PRO A 473 18.39 26.60 -5.15
C PRO A 473 16.91 26.88 -5.38
N SER A 474 16.32 26.34 -6.46
CA SER A 474 14.91 26.56 -6.81
C SER A 474 13.94 25.54 -6.21
N CYS A 475 14.42 24.35 -5.84
CA CYS A 475 13.58 23.23 -5.40
C CYS A 475 13.90 22.73 -3.99
N GLY A 476 15.02 23.14 -3.40
CA GLY A 476 15.47 22.70 -2.08
C GLY A 476 15.92 21.22 -2.00
N VAL A 477 15.73 20.42 -3.05
CA VAL A 477 16.06 18.97 -3.07
C VAL A 477 17.53 18.73 -3.36
N THR A 478 18.05 17.56 -2.96
CA THR A 478 19.42 17.14 -3.25
C THR A 478 19.63 16.96 -4.77
N LEU A 479 20.77 17.48 -5.27
CA LEU A 479 21.15 17.38 -6.66
C LEU A 479 21.74 16.00 -6.96
N THR A 480 21.37 15.43 -8.11
CA THR A 480 21.93 14.17 -8.62
C THR A 480 23.25 14.42 -9.32
N TYR A 481 24.26 13.59 -9.03
CA TYR A 481 25.56 13.63 -9.67
C TYR A 481 25.56 12.80 -10.96
N TYR A 482 25.97 13.43 -12.05
CA TYR A 482 26.16 12.79 -13.34
C TYR A 482 27.65 12.74 -13.67
N LYS A 483 28.24 11.53 -13.59
CA LYS A 483 29.68 11.29 -13.85
C LYS A 483 30.11 11.74 -15.26
N LYS A 484 29.23 11.54 -16.27
CA LYS A 484 29.49 12.03 -17.62
C LYS A 484 29.26 13.55 -17.65
N GLY A 485 30.36 14.30 -17.69
CA GLY A 485 30.37 15.77 -17.71
C GLY A 485 30.44 16.41 -16.32
N GLU A 486 30.67 15.65 -15.25
CA GLU A 486 30.91 16.09 -13.87
C GLU A 486 29.96 17.20 -13.42
N LYS A 487 28.65 16.90 -13.51
CA LYS A 487 27.57 17.87 -13.25
C LYS A 487 26.65 17.41 -12.14
N LEU A 488 26.18 18.38 -11.36
CA LEU A 488 25.05 18.23 -10.46
C LEU A 488 23.79 18.69 -11.17
N ARG A 489 22.69 17.94 -11.08
CA ARG A 489 21.41 18.30 -11.72
C ARG A 489 20.23 18.03 -10.80
N CYS A 490 19.27 18.94 -10.85
CA CYS A 490 17.97 18.75 -10.22
C CYS A 490 17.04 17.91 -11.13
N ASN A 491 16.45 16.86 -10.56
CA ASN A 491 15.51 15.99 -11.27
C ASN A 491 14.04 16.50 -11.24
N LEU A 492 13.79 17.66 -10.61
CA LEU A 492 12.46 18.27 -10.56
C LEU A 492 12.30 19.48 -11.47
N CYS A 493 13.35 20.30 -11.62
CA CYS A 493 13.28 21.52 -12.45
C CYS A 493 14.34 21.57 -13.55
N GLY A 494 15.28 20.61 -13.59
CA GLY A 494 16.33 20.57 -14.58
C GLY A 494 17.53 21.50 -14.31
N HIS A 495 17.53 22.28 -13.20
CA HIS A 495 18.71 23.10 -12.82
C HIS A 495 19.98 22.26 -12.85
N SER A 496 21.06 22.79 -13.42
CA SER A 496 22.31 22.08 -13.59
C SER A 496 23.50 23.00 -13.34
N GLU A 497 24.46 22.51 -12.56
CA GLU A 497 25.71 23.20 -12.23
C GLU A 497 26.91 22.23 -12.30
N PRO A 498 28.15 22.70 -12.49
CA PRO A 498 29.34 21.85 -12.40
C PRO A 498 29.48 21.25 -11.00
N ALA A 499 29.99 20.02 -10.91
CA ALA A 499 30.35 19.46 -9.62
C ALA A 499 31.59 20.22 -9.06
N PRO A 500 31.55 20.66 -7.78
CA PRO A 500 32.63 21.43 -7.21
C PRO A 500 33.87 20.55 -6.90
N HIS A 501 35.05 20.96 -7.33
CA HIS A 501 36.33 20.31 -6.98
C HIS A 501 36.78 20.60 -5.53
N LYS A 502 36.15 21.57 -4.87
CA LYS A 502 36.34 21.84 -3.43
C LYS A 502 34.99 22.07 -2.80
N CYS A 503 34.79 21.51 -1.62
CA CYS A 503 33.56 21.65 -0.90
C CYS A 503 33.15 23.12 -0.73
N PRO A 504 31.96 23.56 -1.16
CA PRO A 504 31.52 24.95 -1.00
C PRO A 504 31.36 25.38 0.47
N SER A 505 31.13 24.42 1.37
CA SER A 505 30.95 24.67 2.80
C SER A 505 32.28 24.79 3.54
N CYS A 506 33.07 23.72 3.65
CA CYS A 506 34.29 23.73 4.46
C CYS A 506 35.55 24.15 3.70
N LYS A 507 35.52 24.20 2.37
CA LYS A 507 36.67 24.54 1.48
C LYS A 507 37.90 23.58 1.57
N VAL A 508 37.76 22.43 2.26
CA VAL A 508 38.87 21.52 2.54
C VAL A 508 38.95 20.41 1.49
N ALA A 509 37.97 19.52 1.44
CA ALA A 509 38.04 18.33 0.60
C ALA A 509 37.18 18.45 -0.68
N GLU A 510 37.46 17.60 -1.63
CA GLU A 510 36.62 17.39 -2.81
C GLU A 510 35.46 16.47 -2.45
N PRO A 511 34.20 16.86 -2.72
CA PRO A 511 33.01 15.99 -2.48
C PRO A 511 33.07 14.72 -3.33
N GLN A 512 32.79 13.56 -2.72
CA GLN A 512 32.89 12.24 -3.33
C GLN A 512 31.51 11.60 -3.56
N PRO A 513 31.33 10.81 -4.63
CA PRO A 513 30.10 10.05 -4.85
C PRO A 513 29.89 9.01 -3.74
N GLN A 514 28.64 8.93 -3.23
CA GLN A 514 28.26 8.05 -2.13
C GLN A 514 27.33 6.91 -2.58
N GLY A 515 27.46 5.74 -1.92
CA GLY A 515 26.55 4.59 -2.04
C GLY A 515 27.22 3.23 -1.87
N PHE A 516 26.64 2.37 -1.01
CA PHE A 516 27.02 0.94 -0.87
C PHE A 516 25.77 0.06 -0.68
N GLY A 517 25.90 -1.25 -0.99
CA GLY A 517 24.77 -2.21 -0.94
C GLY A 517 24.76 -3.10 0.30
N THR A 518 23.65 -3.80 0.52
CA THR A 518 23.41 -4.73 1.65
C THR A 518 24.36 -5.92 1.67
N GLU A 519 24.82 -6.41 0.52
CA GLU A 519 25.78 -7.53 0.43
C GLU A 519 27.10 -7.23 1.13
N LYS A 520 27.67 -6.05 0.87
CA LYS A 520 28.90 -5.60 1.52
C LYS A 520 28.76 -5.42 3.03
N VAL A 521 27.53 -5.09 3.48
CA VAL A 521 27.23 -4.99 4.91
C VAL A 521 27.16 -6.37 5.55
N GLU A 522 26.47 -7.32 4.92
CA GLU A 522 26.38 -8.71 5.39
C GLU A 522 27.79 -9.33 5.57
N GLU A 523 28.65 -9.20 4.55
CA GLU A 523 30.03 -9.66 4.59
C GLU A 523 30.84 -9.00 5.72
N ALA A 524 30.76 -7.67 5.85
CA ALA A 524 31.47 -6.92 6.90
C ALA A 524 30.99 -7.27 8.31
N VAL A 525 29.69 -7.53 8.48
CA VAL A 525 29.10 -7.96 9.77
C VAL A 525 29.54 -9.38 10.10
N ALA A 526 29.52 -10.31 9.16
CA ALA A 526 29.97 -11.68 9.35
C ALA A 526 31.48 -11.75 9.70
N GLU A 527 32.31 -10.90 9.07
CA GLU A 527 33.73 -10.79 9.43
C GLU A 527 33.96 -10.22 10.83
N MET A 528 33.15 -9.22 11.23
CA MET A 528 33.29 -8.56 12.53
C MET A 528 32.76 -9.41 13.69
N PHE A 529 31.75 -10.24 13.44
CA PHE A 529 31.06 -11.09 14.42
C PHE A 529 31.00 -12.56 13.94
N PRO A 530 32.14 -13.26 13.86
CA PRO A 530 32.22 -14.59 13.22
C PRO A 530 31.43 -15.69 13.94
N THR A 531 31.03 -15.48 15.17
CA THR A 531 30.19 -16.42 15.95
C THR A 531 28.69 -16.18 15.78
N ALA A 532 28.29 -15.04 15.21
CA ALA A 532 26.89 -14.67 15.03
C ALA A 532 26.32 -15.25 13.72
N ARG A 533 25.10 -15.73 13.79
CA ARG A 533 24.34 -16.21 12.63
C ARG A 533 23.69 -15.00 11.93
N VAL A 534 24.25 -14.59 10.81
CA VAL A 534 23.81 -13.42 10.04
C VAL A 534 22.88 -13.85 8.91
N ALA A 535 21.77 -13.16 8.71
CA ALA A 535 20.89 -13.34 7.57
C ALA A 535 20.54 -11.99 6.91
N ARG A 536 20.23 -12.04 5.62
CA ARG A 536 19.87 -10.86 4.83
C ARG A 536 18.43 -10.94 4.35
N LEU A 537 17.70 -9.82 4.47
CA LEU A 537 16.34 -9.65 3.96
C LEU A 537 16.25 -8.37 3.10
N ASP A 538 16.39 -8.53 1.80
CA ASP A 538 16.29 -7.44 0.83
C ASP A 538 15.41 -7.83 -0.36
N GLY A 539 15.30 -6.94 -1.37
CA GLY A 539 14.46 -7.16 -2.53
C GLY A 539 14.83 -8.39 -3.36
N ASP A 540 16.07 -8.88 -3.32
CA ASP A 540 16.50 -10.07 -4.07
C ASP A 540 16.01 -11.34 -3.37
N VAL A 541 16.08 -11.35 -2.03
CA VAL A 541 15.49 -12.42 -1.20
C VAL A 541 13.97 -12.41 -1.32
N ALA A 542 13.35 -11.24 -1.37
CA ALA A 542 11.90 -11.07 -1.45
C ALA A 542 11.28 -11.49 -2.79
N GLN A 543 12.07 -11.67 -3.86
CA GLN A 543 11.59 -12.25 -5.12
C GLN A 543 11.08 -13.68 -4.96
N SER A 544 11.58 -14.41 -3.97
CA SER A 544 11.09 -15.75 -3.62
C SER A 544 10.33 -15.71 -2.29
N ALA A 545 9.02 -15.90 -2.35
CA ALA A 545 8.17 -15.96 -1.15
C ALA A 545 8.60 -17.05 -0.16
N ALA A 546 9.14 -18.17 -0.66
CA ALA A 546 9.63 -19.25 0.17
C ALA A 546 10.91 -18.84 0.93
N ARG A 547 11.88 -18.21 0.24
CA ARG A 547 13.11 -17.70 0.88
C ARG A 547 12.79 -16.62 1.91
N MET A 548 11.92 -15.68 1.57
CA MET A 548 11.50 -14.62 2.47
C MET A 548 10.90 -15.20 3.76
N ARG A 549 9.96 -16.14 3.64
CA ARG A 549 9.36 -16.83 4.80
C ARG A 549 10.40 -17.58 5.64
N ALA A 550 11.32 -18.29 5.00
CA ALA A 550 12.39 -19.02 5.71
C ALA A 550 13.28 -18.09 6.54
N VAL A 551 13.70 -16.93 5.99
CA VAL A 551 14.52 -15.94 6.72
C VAL A 551 13.74 -15.34 7.87
N ILE A 552 12.47 -14.96 7.68
CA ILE A 552 11.62 -14.39 8.72
C ILE A 552 11.41 -15.40 9.83
N SER A 553 10.99 -16.63 9.51
CA SER A 553 10.77 -17.70 10.51
C SER A 553 12.05 -18.07 11.26
N SER A 554 13.22 -18.10 10.58
CA SER A 554 14.51 -18.33 11.24
C SER A 554 14.84 -17.22 12.24
N PHE A 555 14.51 -15.97 11.93
CA PHE A 555 14.74 -14.85 12.83
C PHE A 555 13.73 -14.85 14.00
N GLU A 556 12.45 -15.06 13.74
CA GLU A 556 11.40 -15.18 14.78
C GLU A 556 11.69 -16.31 15.80
N ASN A 557 12.22 -17.44 15.32
CA ASN A 557 12.56 -18.58 16.16
C ASN A 557 13.94 -18.50 16.85
N GLY A 558 14.64 -17.35 16.76
CA GLY A 558 15.94 -17.16 17.37
C GLY A 558 17.08 -17.97 16.73
N GLN A 559 16.89 -18.49 15.51
CA GLN A 559 17.90 -19.22 14.75
C GLN A 559 18.87 -18.28 14.01
N THR A 560 18.55 -17.00 13.92
CA THR A 560 19.36 -15.92 13.35
C THR A 560 19.58 -14.87 14.42
N ASP A 561 20.83 -14.41 14.59
CA ASP A 561 21.20 -13.44 15.64
C ASP A 561 21.18 -12.01 15.09
N ILE A 562 21.65 -11.82 13.85
CA ILE A 562 21.70 -10.51 13.20
C ILE A 562 20.95 -10.55 11.87
N LEU A 563 19.93 -9.70 11.73
CA LEU A 563 19.19 -9.52 10.48
C LEU A 563 19.62 -8.22 9.80
N VAL A 564 20.23 -8.32 8.62
CA VAL A 564 20.57 -7.16 7.78
C VAL A 564 19.49 -6.98 6.73
N GLY A 565 18.90 -5.79 6.62
CA GLY A 565 17.84 -5.62 5.63
C GLY A 565 17.57 -4.18 5.21
N THR A 566 16.66 -4.09 4.24
CA THR A 566 16.18 -2.81 3.68
C THR A 566 14.83 -2.42 4.31
N GLN A 567 14.06 -1.56 3.66
CA GLN A 567 12.69 -1.19 4.10
C GLN A 567 11.77 -2.40 4.34
N LEU A 568 12.11 -3.58 3.84
CA LEU A 568 11.36 -4.81 4.09
C LEU A 568 11.30 -5.18 5.57
N ILE A 569 12.40 -4.94 6.32
CA ILE A 569 12.45 -5.27 7.77
C ILE A 569 11.71 -4.23 8.64
N THR A 570 11.34 -3.08 8.08
CA THR A 570 10.69 -2.00 8.84
C THR A 570 9.18 -2.15 8.91
N LYS A 571 8.56 -2.99 8.06
CA LYS A 571 7.12 -3.07 7.87
C LYS A 571 6.58 -4.47 8.15
N GLY A 572 5.47 -4.54 8.87
CA GLY A 572 4.62 -5.74 8.95
C GLY A 572 5.10 -6.89 9.82
N PHE A 573 6.32 -6.87 10.37
CA PHE A 573 6.82 -7.94 11.24
C PHE A 573 6.94 -7.47 12.68
N ASP A 574 6.63 -8.35 13.61
CA ASP A 574 6.78 -8.12 15.05
C ASP A 574 7.82 -9.07 15.62
N PHE A 575 9.05 -8.59 15.78
CA PHE A 575 10.15 -9.38 16.31
C PHE A 575 10.37 -9.05 17.78
N GLU A 576 9.97 -9.97 18.67
CA GLU A 576 10.03 -9.78 20.13
C GLU A 576 11.46 -9.82 20.69
N GLY A 577 12.38 -10.51 20.00
CA GLY A 577 13.77 -10.72 20.46
C GLY A 577 14.75 -9.58 20.18
N VAL A 578 14.32 -8.54 19.44
CA VAL A 578 15.20 -7.46 19.00
C VAL A 578 15.46 -6.45 20.12
N SER A 579 16.70 -6.37 20.60
CA SER A 579 17.15 -5.39 21.60
C SER A 579 17.90 -4.21 20.99
N VAL A 580 18.64 -4.44 19.89
CA VAL A 580 19.44 -3.41 19.22
C VAL A 580 19.02 -3.24 17.77
N VAL A 581 18.81 -2.00 17.36
CA VAL A 581 18.56 -1.61 15.98
C VAL A 581 19.64 -0.63 15.52
N GLY A 582 20.34 -0.96 14.43
CA GLY A 582 21.34 -0.10 13.81
C GLY A 582 20.89 0.46 12.46
N VAL A 583 20.88 1.77 12.29
CA VAL A 583 20.72 2.43 10.99
C VAL A 583 22.11 2.79 10.47
N LEU A 584 22.57 2.14 9.41
CA LEU A 584 23.96 2.21 8.97
C LEU A 584 24.31 3.49 8.20
N ASN A 585 23.35 4.09 7.50
CA ASN A 585 23.54 5.33 6.77
C ASN A 585 22.20 6.05 6.61
N ALA A 586 21.90 6.97 7.50
CA ALA A 586 20.68 7.78 7.45
C ALA A 586 20.72 8.82 6.30
N ASP A 587 21.92 9.25 5.89
CA ASP A 587 22.11 10.26 4.84
C ASP A 587 21.56 9.81 3.48
N ASN A 588 21.63 8.52 3.18
CA ASN A 588 21.01 7.94 1.97
C ASN A 588 19.49 8.11 1.90
N LEU A 589 18.82 8.29 3.02
CA LEU A 589 17.38 8.59 3.06
C LEU A 589 17.13 10.07 2.79
N LEU A 590 17.95 10.96 3.37
CA LEU A 590 17.87 12.41 3.21
C LEU A 590 18.22 12.89 1.81
N CYS A 591 19.25 12.26 1.21
CA CYS A 591 19.82 12.69 -0.06
C CYS A 591 19.03 12.18 -1.29
N ARG A 592 17.76 11.85 -1.15
CA ARG A 592 16.90 11.55 -2.29
C ARG A 592 16.53 12.86 -3.02
N PRO A 593 16.51 12.85 -4.36
CA PRO A 593 16.13 14.02 -5.15
C PRO A 593 14.59 14.17 -5.22
N ASP A 594 13.95 14.27 -4.06
CA ASP A 594 12.50 14.30 -3.89
C ASP A 594 12.16 15.29 -2.76
N PHE A 595 11.14 16.12 -2.95
CA PHE A 595 10.71 17.08 -1.93
C PHE A 595 10.15 16.42 -0.66
N ARG A 596 9.75 15.14 -0.73
CA ARG A 596 9.33 14.34 0.43
C ARG A 596 10.49 13.61 1.13
N ALA A 597 11.73 13.82 0.71
CA ALA A 597 12.88 13.06 1.23
C ALA A 597 13.01 13.16 2.75
N GLU A 598 12.87 14.35 3.32
CA GLU A 598 12.96 14.57 4.77
C GLU A 598 11.78 13.95 5.53
N GLU A 599 10.55 14.13 5.04
CA GLU A 599 9.36 13.47 5.59
C GLU A 599 9.52 11.94 5.60
N ARG A 600 9.91 11.35 4.48
CA ARG A 600 10.12 9.89 4.36
C ARG A 600 11.27 9.39 5.22
N THR A 601 12.30 10.21 5.39
CA THR A 601 13.42 9.90 6.30
C THR A 601 12.91 9.83 7.73
N PHE A 602 12.18 10.86 8.18
CA PHE A 602 11.55 10.87 9.50
C PHE A 602 10.67 9.64 9.71
N GLN A 603 9.74 9.37 8.81
CA GLN A 603 8.82 8.23 8.86
C GLN A 603 9.57 6.90 8.96
N THR A 604 10.58 6.71 8.11
CA THR A 604 11.39 5.50 8.09
C THR A 604 12.17 5.32 9.38
N LEU A 605 12.83 6.36 9.88
CA LEU A 605 13.61 6.30 11.12
C LEU A 605 12.70 6.01 12.33
N VAL A 606 11.56 6.67 12.46
CA VAL A 606 10.61 6.42 13.55
C VAL A 606 10.04 5.00 13.49
N GLN A 607 9.73 4.47 12.31
CA GLN A 607 9.28 3.09 12.16
C GLN A 607 10.34 2.07 12.56
N ILE A 608 11.61 2.34 12.20
CA ILE A 608 12.74 1.48 12.53
C ILE A 608 13.03 1.53 14.03
N THR A 609 13.10 2.72 14.61
CA THR A 609 13.35 2.88 16.06
C THR A 609 12.27 2.20 16.90
N GLY A 610 11.02 2.25 16.45
CA GLY A 610 9.91 1.57 17.11
C GLY A 610 9.97 0.04 17.12
N ARG A 611 10.98 -0.59 16.47
CA ARG A 611 11.18 -2.05 16.46
C ARG A 611 12.02 -2.57 17.62
N ALA A 612 12.83 -1.73 18.27
CA ALA A 612 13.63 -2.11 19.42
C ALA A 612 12.77 -2.15 20.70
N GLY A 613 12.98 -3.14 21.56
CA GLY A 613 12.47 -3.17 22.95
C GLY A 613 10.95 -3.24 23.10
N ARG A 614 10.28 -4.25 22.52
CA ARG A 614 8.81 -4.38 22.61
C ARG A 614 8.28 -5.10 23.84
N LYS A 615 9.06 -6.01 24.44
CA LYS A 615 8.72 -6.70 25.70
C LYS A 615 9.81 -6.46 26.73
N ASP A 616 9.45 -5.93 27.88
CA ASP A 616 10.21 -5.85 29.14
C ASP A 616 11.67 -5.34 29.09
N ASN A 617 12.13 -4.75 27.97
CA ASN A 617 13.49 -4.27 27.81
C ASN A 617 13.55 -2.91 27.14
N CYS A 618 14.37 -2.02 27.71
CA CYS A 618 14.74 -0.77 27.06
C CYS A 618 15.55 -1.07 25.79
N GLY A 619 14.88 -1.05 24.63
CA GLY A 619 15.55 -1.22 23.33
C GLY A 619 16.50 -0.08 23.02
N ARG A 620 17.56 -0.35 22.27
CA ARG A 620 18.55 0.66 21.84
C ARG A 620 18.57 0.79 20.34
N THR A 621 18.58 2.03 19.86
CA THR A 621 18.69 2.32 18.43
C THR A 621 19.86 3.25 18.19
N ILE A 622 20.75 2.89 17.27
CA ILE A 622 21.90 3.71 16.87
C ILE A 622 21.69 4.15 15.41
N ILE A 623 21.61 5.48 15.21
CA ILE A 623 21.50 6.10 13.88
C ILE A 623 22.86 6.65 13.48
N GLN A 624 23.52 6.01 12.51
CA GLN A 624 24.78 6.49 11.95
C GLN A 624 24.53 7.49 10.81
N THR A 625 25.18 8.66 10.89
CA THR A 625 25.03 9.74 9.93
C THR A 625 26.30 10.60 9.83
N SER A 626 26.53 11.20 8.67
CA SER A 626 27.55 12.24 8.46
C SER A 626 27.05 13.65 8.83
N GLN A 627 25.74 13.77 9.13
CA GLN A 627 25.05 15.03 9.45
C GLN A 627 24.36 14.94 10.82
N PRO A 628 25.10 14.81 11.94
CA PRO A 628 24.50 14.60 13.27
C PRO A 628 23.63 15.78 13.74
N ASP A 629 23.86 16.98 13.20
CA ASP A 629 23.10 18.19 13.51
C ASP A 629 21.89 18.40 12.58
N ASN A 630 21.60 17.45 11.69
CA ASN A 630 20.47 17.56 10.79
C ASN A 630 19.13 17.48 11.55
N ASN A 631 18.29 18.50 11.37
CA ASN A 631 17.03 18.65 12.09
C ASN A 631 16.12 17.42 11.95
N THR A 632 16.00 16.84 10.76
CA THR A 632 15.13 15.68 10.49
C THR A 632 15.60 14.46 11.27
N ILE A 633 16.92 14.22 11.35
CA ILE A 633 17.49 13.11 12.11
C ILE A 633 17.28 13.32 13.61
N ILE A 634 17.53 14.53 14.12
CA ILE A 634 17.32 14.88 15.53
C ILE A 634 15.85 14.72 15.92
N GLN A 635 14.93 15.22 15.08
CA GLN A 635 13.49 15.11 15.31
C GLN A 635 13.04 13.63 15.29
N ALA A 636 13.54 12.83 14.35
CA ALA A 636 13.23 11.40 14.29
C ALA A 636 13.77 10.65 15.52
N ALA A 637 14.98 10.97 15.98
CA ALA A 637 15.57 10.37 17.18
C ALA A 637 14.77 10.71 18.46
N ARG A 638 14.12 11.88 18.50
CA ARG A 638 13.25 12.32 19.60
C ARG A 638 11.79 11.91 19.44
N GLY A 639 11.39 11.39 18.27
CA GLY A 639 10.00 11.15 17.95
C GLY A 639 9.15 12.45 17.81
N ASP A 640 9.79 13.59 17.56
CA ASP A 640 9.11 14.89 17.51
C ASP A 640 8.47 15.15 16.14
N TYR A 641 7.32 14.50 15.91
CA TYR A 641 6.54 14.62 14.69
C TYR A 641 6.10 16.07 14.41
N TYR A 642 5.68 16.80 15.44
CA TYR A 642 5.16 18.18 15.24
C TYR A 642 6.23 19.18 14.83
N ALA A 643 7.46 19.05 15.34
CA ALA A 643 8.57 19.88 14.90
C ALA A 643 8.92 19.58 13.42
N MET A 644 8.91 18.29 13.02
CA MET A 644 9.11 17.88 11.63
C MET A 644 8.03 18.49 10.73
N VAL A 645 6.76 18.35 11.09
CA VAL A 645 5.64 18.92 10.31
C VAL A 645 5.77 20.42 10.14
N ARG A 646 6.08 21.18 11.20
CA ARG A 646 6.28 22.64 11.13
C ARG A 646 7.37 23.03 10.14
N ASN A 647 8.50 22.33 10.19
CA ASN A 647 9.61 22.59 9.27
C ASN A 647 9.20 22.29 7.83
N GLN A 648 8.59 21.13 7.62
CA GLN A 648 8.16 20.69 6.30
C GLN A 648 7.07 21.59 5.70
N LEU A 649 6.09 22.03 6.47
CA LEU A 649 5.05 22.93 5.97
C LEU A 649 5.65 24.27 5.53
N ARG A 650 6.56 24.85 6.34
CA ARG A 650 7.25 26.10 5.98
C ARG A 650 8.05 25.94 4.67
N ASP A 651 8.82 24.88 4.54
CA ASP A 651 9.67 24.66 3.37
C ASP A 651 8.81 24.34 2.12
N ARG A 652 7.73 23.58 2.27
CA ARG A 652 6.80 23.29 1.17
C ARG A 652 6.01 24.51 0.71
N GLU A 653 5.65 25.42 1.62
CA GLU A 653 5.03 26.70 1.28
C GLU A 653 6.02 27.57 0.49
N ALA A 654 7.26 27.69 0.96
CA ALA A 654 8.29 28.49 0.30
C ALA A 654 8.62 28.00 -1.12
N PHE A 655 8.61 26.69 -1.35
CA PHE A 655 8.92 26.08 -2.66
C PHE A 655 7.68 25.73 -3.50
N GLY A 656 6.47 26.02 -3.02
CA GLY A 656 5.22 25.71 -3.73
C GLY A 656 4.99 24.21 -3.93
N TYR A 657 5.15 23.40 -2.87
CA TYR A 657 4.89 21.96 -2.87
C TYR A 657 3.55 21.61 -2.19
N PRO A 658 2.99 20.40 -2.42
CA PRO A 658 1.82 19.93 -1.68
C PRO A 658 2.06 19.99 -0.14
N PRO A 659 1.10 20.46 0.66
CA PRO A 659 -0.31 20.73 0.36
C PRO A 659 -0.62 22.13 -0.20
N PHE A 660 0.36 22.96 -0.48
CA PHE A 660 0.16 24.37 -0.91
C PHE A 660 -0.02 24.49 -2.44
N ALA A 661 0.44 23.51 -3.21
CA ALA A 661 0.21 23.39 -4.63
C ALA A 661 -0.14 21.93 -5.01
N ARG A 662 -0.55 21.71 -6.26
CA ARG A 662 -0.64 20.36 -6.85
C ARG A 662 0.42 20.19 -7.91
N ILE A 663 0.87 18.98 -8.10
CA ILE A 663 1.91 18.64 -9.08
C ILE A 663 1.35 17.64 -10.09
N ILE A 664 1.61 17.90 -11.36
CA ILE A 664 1.36 16.95 -12.46
C ILE A 664 2.68 16.77 -13.19
N THR A 665 3.13 15.53 -13.32
CA THR A 665 4.32 15.17 -14.11
C THR A 665 3.91 14.55 -15.43
N ILE A 666 4.47 15.08 -16.53
CA ILE A 666 4.26 14.57 -17.88
C ILE A 666 5.58 13.96 -18.32
N THR A 667 5.59 12.64 -18.54
CA THR A 667 6.77 11.87 -18.93
C THR A 667 6.70 11.53 -20.40
N LEU A 668 7.76 11.86 -21.16
CA LEU A 668 7.90 11.53 -22.57
C LEU A 668 8.98 10.46 -22.74
N ARG A 669 8.70 9.47 -23.61
CA ARG A 669 9.60 8.32 -23.85
C ARG A 669 9.77 8.08 -25.34
N HIS A 670 11.04 7.88 -25.80
CA HIS A 670 11.35 7.51 -27.17
C HIS A 670 12.73 6.85 -27.26
N THR A 671 12.95 5.99 -28.27
CA THR A 671 14.24 5.33 -28.50
C THR A 671 15.33 6.27 -29.04
N SER A 672 14.97 7.41 -29.66
CA SER A 672 15.90 8.45 -30.07
C SER A 672 15.94 9.58 -29.04
N ALA A 673 17.16 9.88 -28.54
CA ALA A 673 17.40 10.98 -27.61
C ALA A 673 17.07 12.36 -28.24
N GLU A 674 17.37 12.53 -29.52
CA GLU A 674 17.07 13.76 -30.25
C GLU A 674 15.57 14.00 -30.37
N MET A 675 14.82 12.94 -30.75
CA MET A 675 13.36 13.01 -30.90
C MET A 675 12.66 13.31 -29.59
N VAL A 676 13.03 12.62 -28.50
CA VAL A 676 12.39 12.91 -27.20
C VAL A 676 12.73 14.31 -26.72
N THR A 677 13.95 14.80 -26.96
CA THR A 677 14.36 16.15 -26.58
C THR A 677 13.61 17.21 -27.38
N PHE A 678 13.49 17.03 -28.69
CA PHE A 678 12.73 17.92 -29.57
C PHE A 678 11.25 17.98 -29.16
N GLY A 679 10.61 16.79 -29.00
CA GLY A 679 9.21 16.70 -28.62
C GLY A 679 8.93 17.27 -27.23
N ALA A 680 9.77 16.99 -26.25
CA ALA A 680 9.61 17.48 -24.90
C ALA A 680 9.74 19.01 -24.82
N ARG A 681 10.69 19.61 -25.53
CA ARG A 681 10.82 21.08 -25.64
C ARG A 681 9.60 21.71 -26.32
N LYS A 682 9.08 21.07 -27.37
CA LYS A 682 7.89 21.53 -28.05
C LYS A 682 6.67 21.52 -27.15
N LEU A 683 6.45 20.42 -26.44
CA LEU A 683 5.33 20.27 -25.49
C LEU A 683 5.47 21.25 -24.31
N ALA A 684 6.67 21.37 -23.72
CA ALA A 684 6.91 22.31 -22.64
C ALA A 684 6.61 23.76 -23.03
N ARG A 685 7.03 24.19 -24.25
CA ARG A 685 6.71 25.52 -24.77
C ARG A 685 5.19 25.73 -24.88
N ARG A 686 4.48 24.76 -25.47
CA ARG A 686 3.03 24.85 -25.65
C ARG A 686 2.30 24.93 -24.29
N LEU A 687 2.73 24.12 -23.30
CA LEU A 687 2.18 24.18 -21.95
C LEU A 687 2.45 25.53 -21.27
N LYS A 688 3.65 26.11 -21.44
CA LYS A 688 3.98 27.44 -20.93
C LYS A 688 3.12 28.54 -21.55
N GLU A 689 2.80 28.43 -22.83
CA GLU A 689 1.89 29.35 -23.54
C GLU A 689 0.46 29.28 -22.99
N LEU A 690 -0.03 28.07 -22.67
CA LEU A 690 -1.41 27.85 -22.21
C LEU A 690 -1.60 28.11 -20.73
N ILE A 691 -0.65 27.72 -19.89
CA ILE A 691 -0.79 27.69 -18.44
C ILE A 691 -0.01 28.84 -17.77
N GLY A 692 1.12 29.21 -18.35
CA GLY A 692 2.04 30.20 -17.81
C GLY A 692 3.45 29.66 -17.59
N PRO A 693 4.50 30.48 -17.78
CA PRO A 693 5.89 30.06 -17.72
C PRO A 693 6.34 29.64 -16.31
N GLU A 694 5.79 30.23 -15.26
CA GLU A 694 6.14 29.93 -13.88
C GLU A 694 5.55 28.60 -13.39
N ALA A 695 4.43 28.19 -13.97
CA ALA A 695 3.74 26.97 -13.60
C ALA A 695 4.33 25.70 -14.27
N VAL A 696 5.15 25.85 -15.33
CA VAL A 696 5.63 24.74 -16.14
C VAL A 696 7.15 24.75 -16.23
N THR A 697 7.79 23.65 -15.83
CA THR A 697 9.25 23.50 -15.95
C THR A 697 9.68 23.30 -17.40
N ASP A 698 10.95 23.55 -17.67
CA ASP A 698 11.57 23.04 -18.90
C ASP A 698 11.64 21.51 -18.87
N ALA A 699 11.69 20.91 -20.04
CA ALA A 699 11.88 19.47 -20.15
C ALA A 699 13.25 19.06 -19.60
N HIS A 700 13.26 18.13 -18.66
CA HIS A 700 14.47 17.69 -17.96
C HIS A 700 14.48 16.15 -17.80
N PRO A 701 15.64 15.51 -17.68
CA PRO A 701 15.69 14.08 -17.41
C PRO A 701 15.36 13.78 -15.95
N PRO A 702 14.55 12.71 -15.69
CA PRO A 702 14.35 12.18 -14.34
C PRO A 702 15.64 11.51 -13.81
N ALA A 703 15.59 11.04 -12.56
CA ALA A 703 16.69 10.30 -11.92
C ALA A 703 17.17 9.11 -12.76
N VAL A 704 16.25 8.40 -13.40
CA VAL A 704 16.52 7.34 -14.38
C VAL A 704 16.11 7.85 -15.76
N SER A 705 17.06 8.43 -16.46
CA SER A 705 16.82 9.08 -17.77
C SER A 705 16.84 8.13 -18.97
N LYS A 706 17.21 6.85 -18.76
CA LYS A 706 17.23 5.81 -19.79
C LYS A 706 16.93 4.45 -19.20
N VAL A 707 16.00 3.70 -19.81
CA VAL A 707 15.68 2.32 -19.47
C VAL A 707 15.80 1.47 -20.75
N GLY A 708 16.73 0.53 -20.77
CA GLY A 708 17.08 -0.18 -22.00
C GLY A 708 17.52 0.83 -23.07
N ASP A 709 16.84 0.83 -24.21
CA ASP A 709 17.10 1.77 -25.32
C ASP A 709 16.16 2.98 -25.33
N VAL A 710 15.29 3.13 -24.33
CA VAL A 710 14.30 4.20 -24.25
C VAL A 710 14.82 5.36 -23.41
N PHE A 711 14.91 6.55 -24.01
CA PHE A 711 15.23 7.81 -23.35
C PHE A 711 13.98 8.44 -22.76
N ILE A 712 14.11 9.05 -21.58
CA ILE A 712 13.02 9.59 -20.78
C ILE A 712 13.30 11.06 -20.46
N LEU A 713 12.29 11.90 -20.68
CA LEU A 713 12.26 13.30 -20.24
C LEU A 713 10.95 13.58 -19.52
N GLU A 714 10.97 14.53 -18.61
CA GLU A 714 9.83 14.95 -17.81
C GLU A 714 9.61 16.45 -17.89
N ILE A 715 8.34 16.83 -17.77
CA ILE A 715 7.87 18.21 -17.61
C ILE A 715 6.98 18.21 -16.37
N MET A 716 7.25 19.10 -15.42
CA MET A 716 6.43 19.27 -14.25
C MET A 716 5.52 20.49 -14.42
N VAL A 717 4.23 20.30 -14.13
CA VAL A 717 3.23 21.37 -14.05
C VAL A 717 2.84 21.54 -12.60
N ARG A 718 2.92 22.76 -12.08
CA ARG A 718 2.54 23.15 -10.73
C ARG A 718 1.25 23.94 -10.78
N ILE A 719 0.26 23.54 -9.99
CA ILE A 719 -1.04 24.23 -9.88
C ILE A 719 -1.09 24.87 -8.50
N GLU A 720 -1.00 26.19 -8.45
CA GLU A 720 -1.06 26.95 -7.22
C GLU A 720 -2.47 26.99 -6.61
N ARG A 721 -2.55 27.34 -5.32
CA ARG A 721 -3.84 27.56 -4.67
C ARG A 721 -4.61 28.69 -5.34
N GLY A 722 -5.93 28.48 -5.49
CA GLY A 722 -6.81 29.45 -6.14
C GLY A 722 -6.96 29.25 -7.65
N VAL A 723 -6.06 28.47 -8.27
CA VAL A 723 -6.20 28.08 -9.69
C VAL A 723 -7.05 26.81 -9.77
N SER A 724 -8.01 26.80 -10.70
CA SER A 724 -8.90 25.62 -10.94
C SER A 724 -8.11 24.44 -11.49
N PRO A 725 -7.98 23.32 -10.75
CA PRO A 725 -7.28 22.15 -11.26
C PRO A 725 -7.94 21.53 -12.49
N SER A 726 -9.26 21.66 -12.64
CA SER A 726 -10.00 21.14 -13.79
C SER A 726 -9.69 21.93 -15.06
N GLU A 727 -9.55 23.24 -14.97
CA GLU A 727 -9.18 24.09 -16.11
C GLU A 727 -7.75 23.78 -16.56
N VAL A 728 -6.79 23.71 -15.63
CA VAL A 728 -5.39 23.37 -15.98
C VAL A 728 -5.31 21.98 -16.60
N LYS A 729 -6.03 20.99 -16.08
CA LYS A 729 -6.10 19.65 -16.68
C LYS A 729 -6.68 19.67 -18.09
N ALA A 730 -7.68 20.49 -18.36
CA ALA A 730 -8.24 20.66 -19.69
C ALA A 730 -7.20 21.23 -20.67
N LEU A 731 -6.43 22.24 -20.26
CA LEU A 731 -5.34 22.82 -21.06
C LEU A 731 -4.21 21.80 -21.31
N ILE A 732 -3.85 20.99 -20.31
CA ILE A 732 -2.89 19.89 -20.49
C ILE A 732 -3.41 18.88 -21.52
N ALA A 733 -4.69 18.48 -21.41
CA ALA A 733 -5.31 17.53 -22.33
C ALA A 733 -5.37 18.08 -23.77
N GLU A 734 -5.64 19.39 -23.95
CA GLU A 734 -5.57 20.09 -25.22
C GLU A 734 -4.16 20.01 -25.82
N ALA A 735 -3.14 20.41 -25.06
CA ALA A 735 -1.73 20.40 -25.50
C ALA A 735 -1.27 18.99 -25.92
N ILE A 736 -1.64 17.96 -25.16
CA ILE A 736 -1.30 16.56 -25.46
C ILE A 736 -2.04 16.08 -26.72
N THR A 737 -3.29 16.47 -26.90
CA THR A 737 -4.07 16.13 -28.07
C THR A 737 -3.47 16.77 -29.36
N GLU A 738 -3.09 18.03 -29.31
CA GLU A 738 -2.37 18.71 -30.37
C GLU A 738 -1.04 18.03 -30.69
N PHE A 739 -0.26 17.69 -29.62
CA PHE A 739 1.00 16.99 -29.72
C PHE A 739 0.86 15.63 -30.41
N GLY A 740 -0.17 14.86 -30.09
CA GLY A 740 -0.45 13.53 -30.65
C GLY A 740 -0.90 13.60 -32.15
N ARG A 741 -1.44 14.73 -32.60
CA ARG A 741 -1.83 14.94 -34.03
C ARG A 741 -0.64 15.32 -34.91
N ASP A 742 0.44 15.80 -34.32
CA ASP A 742 1.64 16.21 -35.08
C ASP A 742 2.41 14.97 -35.58
N LYS A 743 2.53 14.90 -36.94
CA LYS A 743 3.16 13.77 -37.65
C LYS A 743 4.61 13.52 -37.19
N VAL A 744 5.33 14.55 -36.75
CA VAL A 744 6.75 14.47 -36.37
C VAL A 744 6.90 13.81 -35.00
N VAL A 745 6.07 14.20 -34.03
CA VAL A 745 6.24 13.79 -32.59
C VAL A 745 5.24 12.75 -32.13
N ARG A 746 4.23 12.36 -32.93
CA ARG A 746 3.17 11.41 -32.56
C ARG A 746 3.63 10.02 -32.12
N ARG A 747 4.90 9.65 -32.42
CA ARG A 747 5.50 8.38 -31.99
C ARG A 747 6.12 8.45 -30.60
N ILE A 748 6.21 9.63 -30.02
CA ILE A 748 6.69 9.82 -28.65
C ILE A 748 5.59 9.39 -27.69
N SER A 749 5.87 8.40 -26.86
CA SER A 749 4.93 7.97 -25.82
C SER A 749 4.88 9.03 -24.72
N THR A 750 3.66 9.47 -24.40
CA THR A 750 3.41 10.48 -23.36
C THR A 750 2.57 9.87 -22.26
N THR A 751 2.98 10.04 -21.00
CA THR A 751 2.23 9.58 -19.82
C THR A 751 2.08 10.70 -18.81
N ILE A 752 0.92 10.75 -18.14
CA ILE A 752 0.59 11.77 -17.13
C ILE A 752 0.54 11.09 -15.76
N ASN A 753 1.12 11.75 -14.75
CA ASN A 753 1.02 11.35 -13.34
C ASN A 753 0.57 12.56 -12.52
N VAL A 754 -0.66 12.51 -12.02
CA VAL A 754 -1.24 13.53 -11.16
C VAL A 754 -0.93 13.18 -9.72
N ASP A 755 -0.46 14.14 -8.94
CA ASP A 755 0.00 13.99 -7.56
C ASP A 755 1.02 12.80 -7.44
N PRO A 756 2.21 12.91 -8.10
CA PRO A 756 3.24 11.88 -8.05
C PRO A 756 3.76 11.67 -6.62
N ASN A 757 4.26 10.45 -6.36
CA ASN A 757 4.91 10.13 -5.10
C ASN A 757 6.27 10.80 -4.95
#